data_6f98af61bcfc701f10edc5b18f1e2103
#
_entry.id   6f98af61bcfc701f10edc5b18f1e2103
#
_cell.length_a   1.000
_cell.length_b   1.000
_cell.length_c   1.000
_cell.angle_alpha   90.00
_cell.angle_beta   90.00
_cell.angle_gamma   90.00
#
_symmetry.space_group_name_H-M   'P 1'
#
loop_
_entity.id
_entity.type
_entity.pdbx_description
1 polymer ?
#
loop_
_entity_poly.entity_id
_entity_poly.type
_entity_poly.pdbx_seq_one_letter_code
_entity_poly.pdbx_strand_id
1 'polypeptide(L)'
;MNLMKNSCSSLQAPLRRTRLAIALIAVVSAPALAQSMPDGATDATDLDTVVVTAAGFEQKITDAPASISVITAEELRQRPYITLIDAVRDLEGVDVGETSDKTGQKTISIRGMGPDYTLILIDGKRQNNHGDIYPNSFGGNQFNHIPPLDMIQRIEVIRGPASTLYGADALGGVINIITRKVSDRWRGSATVGYGFQENSDFGSDSTFDFALMGPLVKDRLGLGIRGSWYERNASTPEYEAITAPDGTVFERALGFGGGGKTVDNTNKSAGVTLSWTPTDNQSVVFDYDTSKQVYDNTPYINNLGTETYPLGTVDGLAGIWRAAPQVGYAADQEFTRDQWSVTHNGQWAFGDSFVSLAHIDTGNHGRTLPFTVAERLLHRQIFQGTGAYAGLSVAERQGIAVSTFLPRPKRTMDSSQYTLDAKLDFAVGDAHRFVVGGQLIDGELEDGVFGMEGGGDGGGTVQEHKMWSLFAEDNWNPVEALTVTLGLRHDDHNIFGSQLSPRAYAVWDVSEAWTLKGGVSTGFKTPKTTDLYDGVTGFGGQGTTPFVGNPDLQPETSVNSEIALYWTSPDDAHNFNVTVFRNDFDDKIARGETSLSCEQTGGVRPCANLGDYAQLGYTTYAQNINIDEVRIQGAEVAGRWGITDTLSLRANYTLTDSEQLSGAQRGLPLTNTARHMANTSLNWQATDNFSLQLLAEARSKRYRDTLNGVRRDYQDYTVLHLGAQYRFNEHVSVSGRINNLLDEDFTTFQTVFSDLNNDGIYTSNEVSYLDDYNNKDKSRNLWLSLNVNF
;
A
#
# COMPACT_ATOMS: atom_id res chain seq x y z
N MET A 1 -67.12 17.97 -9.80
CA MET A 1 -66.68 18.85 -10.88
C MET A 1 -65.61 19.78 -10.33
N ASN A 2 -64.46 19.73 -10.91
CA ASN A 2 -63.22 20.43 -10.68
C ASN A 2 -62.06 19.61 -10.09
N LEU A 3 -61.26 19.34 -11.00
CA LEU A 3 -59.93 18.80 -11.17
C LEU A 3 -58.84 19.36 -10.19
N MET A 4 -58.17 18.46 -9.47
CA MET A 4 -56.85 18.72 -8.85
C MET A 4 -55.76 18.56 -9.92
N LYS A 5 -54.96 19.59 -10.09
CA LYS A 5 -53.72 19.54 -10.81
C LYS A 5 -52.57 19.27 -9.82
N ASN A 6 -51.95 18.10 -9.96
CA ASN A 6 -50.67 17.80 -9.34
C ASN A 6 -49.55 18.51 -10.10
N SER A 7 -48.80 19.35 -9.45
CA SER A 7 -47.54 19.93 -9.92
C SER A 7 -46.38 19.07 -9.40
N CYS A 8 -45.78 18.33 -10.28
CA CYS A 8 -44.47 17.66 -10.08
C CYS A 8 -43.37 18.71 -10.19
N SER A 9 -42.71 19.05 -9.10
CA SER A 9 -41.48 19.84 -9.12
C SER A 9 -40.29 18.90 -9.20
N SER A 10 -39.68 18.80 -10.39
CA SER A 10 -38.39 18.15 -10.61
C SER A 10 -37.29 18.98 -9.99
N LEU A 11 -36.65 18.45 -8.96
CA LEU A 11 -35.37 18.93 -8.46
C LEU A 11 -34.28 18.55 -9.48
N GLN A 12 -33.85 19.53 -10.27
CA GLN A 12 -32.64 19.42 -11.08
C GLN A 12 -31.42 19.70 -10.19
N ALA A 13 -30.64 18.68 -9.89
CA ALA A 13 -29.29 18.84 -9.37
C ALA A 13 -28.41 19.52 -10.46
N PRO A 14 -27.51 20.45 -10.10
CA PRO A 14 -26.64 21.09 -11.07
C PRO A 14 -25.55 20.10 -11.52
N LEU A 15 -25.63 19.67 -12.77
CA LEU A 15 -24.52 19.01 -13.45
C LEU A 15 -23.32 19.96 -13.47
N ARG A 16 -22.33 19.74 -12.63
CA ARG A 16 -20.99 20.32 -12.76
C ARG A 16 -20.40 19.80 -14.07
N ARG A 17 -20.46 20.61 -15.10
CA ARG A 17 -19.85 20.33 -16.40
C ARG A 17 -18.34 20.26 -16.20
N THR A 18 -17.77 19.08 -16.27
CA THR A 18 -16.33 18.81 -16.31
C THR A 18 -15.70 19.57 -17.49
N ARG A 19 -14.75 20.45 -17.21
CA ARG A 19 -13.98 21.21 -18.21
C ARG A 19 -12.97 20.34 -18.99
N LEU A 20 -13.09 19.00 -18.92
CA LEU A 20 -12.19 18.04 -19.57
C LEU A 20 -12.41 17.88 -21.08
N ALA A 21 -13.58 18.29 -21.61
CA ALA A 21 -13.92 18.06 -23.02
C ALA A 21 -13.21 18.99 -24.03
N ILE A 22 -12.50 20.04 -23.56
CA ILE A 22 -11.90 21.07 -24.46
C ILE A 22 -10.41 20.82 -24.72
N ALA A 23 -9.72 20.02 -23.89
CA ALA A 23 -8.27 19.76 -24.09
C ALA A 23 -7.98 18.70 -25.17
N LEU A 24 -8.96 17.87 -25.55
CA LEU A 24 -8.74 16.76 -26.50
C LEU A 24 -8.71 17.18 -27.99
N ILE A 25 -9.17 18.37 -28.35
CA ILE A 25 -9.27 18.80 -29.76
C ILE A 25 -7.97 19.46 -30.28
N ALA A 26 -7.06 19.88 -29.41
CA ALA A 26 -5.83 20.60 -29.79
C ALA A 26 -4.64 19.71 -30.16
N VAL A 27 -4.67 18.41 -29.87
CA VAL A 27 -3.52 17.49 -30.10
C VAL A 27 -3.54 16.80 -31.46
N VAL A 28 -4.67 16.84 -32.19
CA VAL A 28 -4.87 16.03 -33.43
C VAL A 28 -4.31 16.70 -34.71
N SER A 29 -3.71 17.89 -34.65
CA SER A 29 -3.28 18.64 -35.85
C SER A 29 -1.78 18.86 -36.02
N ALA A 30 -0.93 17.92 -35.56
CA ALA A 30 0.49 17.90 -35.95
C ALA A 30 0.70 16.85 -37.06
N PRO A 31 1.26 17.22 -38.24
CA PRO A 31 1.52 16.24 -39.30
C PRO A 31 2.70 15.35 -38.88
N ALA A 32 2.44 14.07 -38.71
CA ALA A 32 3.45 13.06 -38.49
C ALA A 32 4.21 12.75 -39.77
N LEU A 33 5.47 13.12 -39.81
CA LEU A 33 6.45 12.52 -40.73
C LEU A 33 7.13 11.37 -40.00
N ALA A 34 6.52 10.18 -40.03
CA ALA A 34 7.14 8.95 -39.55
C ALA A 34 7.51 8.06 -40.72
N GLN A 35 8.81 7.80 -40.84
CA GLN A 35 9.33 6.71 -41.67
C GLN A 35 9.26 5.41 -40.85
N SER A 36 8.52 4.42 -41.38
CA SER A 36 8.44 3.07 -40.80
C SER A 36 9.79 2.34 -40.95
N MET A 37 10.31 1.85 -39.84
CA MET A 37 11.29 0.77 -39.81
C MET A 37 10.66 -0.48 -39.20
N PRO A 38 10.97 -1.70 -39.68
CA PRO A 38 10.41 -2.92 -39.12
C PRO A 38 10.98 -3.19 -37.73
N ASP A 39 10.10 -3.25 -36.74
CA ASP A 39 10.43 -3.81 -35.42
C ASP A 39 10.62 -5.31 -35.57
N GLY A 40 11.84 -5.76 -35.54
CA GLY A 40 12.16 -7.13 -35.23
C GLY A 40 11.99 -7.35 -33.72
N ALA A 41 10.75 -7.44 -33.28
CA ALA A 41 10.46 -7.93 -31.94
C ALA A 41 10.66 -9.45 -31.96
N THR A 42 11.80 -9.92 -31.48
CA THR A 42 11.89 -11.29 -31.01
C THR A 42 11.04 -11.35 -29.74
N ASP A 43 10.01 -12.19 -29.76
CA ASP A 43 9.24 -12.57 -28.58
C ASP A 43 10.21 -13.15 -27.55
N ALA A 44 10.63 -12.32 -26.59
CA ALA A 44 11.33 -12.80 -25.42
C ALA A 44 10.32 -13.58 -24.58
N THR A 45 10.58 -14.85 -24.38
CA THR A 45 9.77 -15.70 -23.51
C THR A 45 9.86 -15.26 -22.06
N ASP A 46 8.81 -15.51 -21.26
CA ASP A 46 8.72 -15.08 -19.86
C ASP A 46 9.96 -15.47 -19.01
N LEU A 47 10.64 -16.58 -19.33
CA LEU A 47 11.79 -17.09 -18.58
C LEU A 47 13.15 -16.59 -19.08
N ASP A 48 13.25 -16.10 -20.33
CA ASP A 48 14.42 -15.39 -20.83
C ASP A 48 14.45 -13.90 -20.42
N THR A 49 13.42 -13.45 -19.69
CA THR A 49 13.34 -12.09 -19.16
C THR A 49 14.45 -11.84 -18.16
N VAL A 50 15.19 -10.75 -18.37
CA VAL A 50 16.28 -10.34 -17.51
C VAL A 50 15.75 -9.60 -16.28
N VAL A 51 16.25 -9.96 -15.11
CA VAL A 51 15.95 -9.36 -13.82
C VAL A 51 17.22 -8.83 -13.15
N VAL A 52 17.08 -7.82 -12.32
CA VAL A 52 18.18 -7.23 -11.57
C VAL A 52 17.98 -7.33 -10.05
N THR A 53 16.73 -7.46 -9.60
CA THR A 53 16.40 -7.34 -8.17
C THR A 53 16.91 -8.50 -7.32
N ALA A 54 16.97 -9.71 -7.87
CA ALA A 54 17.31 -10.90 -7.09
C ALA A 54 18.78 -11.04 -6.68
N ALA A 55 19.71 -10.52 -7.49
CA ALA A 55 21.16 -10.62 -7.25
C ALA A 55 21.90 -9.29 -7.34
N GLY A 56 21.20 -8.20 -7.63
CA GLY A 56 21.81 -6.88 -7.74
C GLY A 56 22.52 -6.62 -9.08
N PHE A 57 22.50 -7.55 -10.02
CA PHE A 57 22.97 -7.41 -11.41
C PHE A 57 22.00 -8.10 -12.37
N GLU A 58 22.11 -7.80 -13.66
CA GLU A 58 21.21 -8.37 -14.68
C GLU A 58 21.51 -9.86 -14.93
N GLN A 59 20.45 -10.68 -14.84
CA GLN A 59 20.50 -12.11 -15.10
C GLN A 59 19.12 -12.64 -15.52
N LYS A 60 19.04 -13.84 -16.06
CA LYS A 60 17.76 -14.47 -16.40
C LYS A 60 16.95 -14.79 -15.13
N ILE A 61 15.62 -14.85 -15.25
CA ILE A 61 14.76 -15.27 -14.14
C ILE A 61 15.14 -16.66 -13.64
N THR A 62 15.47 -17.57 -14.56
CA THR A 62 15.89 -18.94 -14.21
C THR A 62 17.16 -18.98 -13.35
N ASP A 63 18.08 -18.05 -13.57
CA ASP A 63 19.37 -18.00 -12.87
C ASP A 63 19.27 -17.23 -11.55
N ALA A 64 18.20 -16.49 -11.36
CA ALA A 64 18.00 -15.63 -10.20
C ALA A 64 17.86 -16.44 -8.90
N PRO A 65 18.67 -16.14 -7.85
CA PRO A 65 18.65 -16.89 -6.59
C PRO A 65 17.48 -16.47 -5.68
N ALA A 66 16.27 -16.47 -6.21
CA ALA A 66 15.02 -16.15 -5.50
C ALA A 66 13.81 -16.71 -6.26
N SER A 67 12.66 -16.81 -5.57
CA SER A 67 11.35 -16.93 -6.21
C SER A 67 10.93 -15.55 -6.72
N ILE A 68 11.04 -15.33 -8.03
CA ILE A 68 10.78 -14.03 -8.67
C ILE A 68 9.78 -14.17 -9.82
N SER A 69 8.90 -13.17 -9.96
CA SER A 69 7.99 -13.01 -11.08
C SER A 69 8.20 -11.65 -11.74
N VAL A 70 7.99 -11.58 -13.04
CA VAL A 70 8.15 -10.35 -13.82
C VAL A 70 6.88 -10.07 -14.61
N ILE A 71 6.50 -8.80 -14.68
CA ILE A 71 5.49 -8.28 -15.59
C ILE A 71 6.23 -7.38 -16.57
N THR A 72 6.19 -7.75 -17.84
CA THR A 72 6.91 -7.01 -18.89
C THR A 72 6.12 -5.79 -19.37
N ALA A 73 6.82 -4.86 -20.06
CA ALA A 73 6.16 -3.73 -20.71
C ALA A 73 5.11 -4.17 -21.73
N GLU A 74 5.33 -5.31 -22.38
CA GLU A 74 4.36 -5.85 -23.36
C GLU A 74 3.10 -6.31 -22.65
N GLU A 75 3.21 -7.04 -21.55
CA GLU A 75 2.05 -7.45 -20.74
C GLU A 75 1.30 -6.24 -20.18
N LEU A 76 2.02 -5.19 -19.73
CA LEU A 76 1.40 -3.96 -19.26
C LEU A 76 0.60 -3.25 -20.37
N ARG A 77 1.04 -3.33 -21.62
CA ARG A 77 0.35 -2.73 -22.77
C ARG A 77 -0.80 -3.57 -23.31
N GLN A 78 -0.72 -4.90 -23.20
CA GLN A 78 -1.73 -5.82 -23.76
C GLN A 78 -2.92 -6.04 -22.85
N ARG A 79 -2.76 -5.76 -21.55
CA ARG A 79 -3.78 -5.99 -20.53
C ARG A 79 -4.38 -4.68 -20.05
N PRO A 80 -5.68 -4.63 -19.77
CA PRO A 80 -6.37 -3.42 -19.31
C PRO A 80 -6.10 -3.18 -17.81
N TYR A 81 -4.83 -3.03 -17.42
CA TYR A 81 -4.45 -2.64 -16.07
C TYR A 81 -4.73 -1.15 -15.85
N ILE A 82 -5.21 -0.80 -14.65
CA ILE A 82 -5.53 0.55 -14.25
C ILE A 82 -4.41 1.12 -13.38
N THR A 83 -3.87 0.28 -12.49
CA THR A 83 -2.86 0.65 -11.50
C THR A 83 -1.79 -0.43 -11.38
N LEU A 84 -0.67 -0.08 -10.71
CA LEU A 84 0.34 -1.07 -10.29
C LEU A 84 -0.28 -2.26 -9.53
N ILE A 85 -1.24 -1.98 -8.66
CA ILE A 85 -1.90 -3.00 -7.83
C ILE A 85 -2.67 -3.99 -8.70
N ASP A 86 -3.32 -3.51 -9.75
CA ASP A 86 -3.98 -4.40 -10.72
C ASP A 86 -2.99 -5.25 -11.50
N ALA A 87 -1.81 -4.68 -11.81
CA ALA A 87 -0.78 -5.40 -12.56
C ALA A 87 -0.22 -6.60 -11.78
N VAL A 88 -0.03 -6.46 -10.45
CA VAL A 88 0.54 -7.54 -9.63
C VAL A 88 -0.51 -8.52 -9.08
N ARG A 89 -1.81 -8.24 -9.25
CA ARG A 89 -2.92 -8.99 -8.66
C ARG A 89 -2.95 -10.47 -9.06
N ASP A 90 -2.58 -10.79 -10.29
CA ASP A 90 -2.61 -12.15 -10.84
C ASP A 90 -1.29 -12.91 -10.72
N LEU A 91 -0.34 -12.40 -9.90
CA LEU A 91 0.89 -13.12 -9.61
C LEU A 91 0.69 -14.15 -8.48
N GLU A 92 1.45 -15.24 -8.56
CA GLU A 92 1.48 -16.25 -7.51
C GLU A 92 2.01 -15.65 -6.19
N GLY A 93 1.45 -16.07 -5.06
CA GLY A 93 1.82 -15.61 -3.73
C GLY A 93 1.43 -14.16 -3.40
N VAL A 94 0.88 -13.42 -4.36
CA VAL A 94 0.44 -12.02 -4.17
C VAL A 94 -1.07 -11.98 -3.95
N ASP A 95 -1.48 -11.38 -2.85
CA ASP A 95 -2.89 -11.09 -2.55
C ASP A 95 -3.13 -9.57 -2.53
N VAL A 96 -4.12 -9.14 -3.28
CA VAL A 96 -4.55 -7.74 -3.32
C VAL A 96 -5.89 -7.65 -2.61
N GLY A 97 -5.84 -7.21 -1.37
CA GLY A 97 -7.00 -7.13 -0.49
C GLY A 97 -7.48 -5.70 -0.24
N GLU A 98 -8.70 -5.59 0.27
CA GLU A 98 -9.20 -4.37 0.87
C GLU A 98 -8.73 -4.31 2.33
N THR A 99 -8.15 -3.19 2.73
CA THR A 99 -8.12 -2.83 4.13
C THR A 99 -9.41 -2.07 4.47
N SER A 100 -9.87 -2.18 5.71
CA SER A 100 -10.96 -1.36 6.24
C SER A 100 -10.51 0.08 6.44
N ASP A 101 -9.89 0.68 5.42
CA ASP A 101 -9.42 2.05 5.47
C ASP A 101 -10.45 3.03 4.89
N LYS A 102 -10.29 4.29 5.24
CA LYS A 102 -11.18 5.39 4.85
C LYS A 102 -11.06 5.75 3.37
N THR A 103 -9.96 5.34 2.75
CA THR A 103 -9.60 5.73 1.40
C THR A 103 -10.20 4.81 0.36
N GLY A 104 -10.56 3.61 0.78
CA GLY A 104 -10.99 2.57 -0.13
C GLY A 104 -9.86 2.11 -1.07
N GLN A 105 -8.60 2.28 -0.74
CA GLN A 105 -7.48 1.79 -1.53
C GLN A 105 -7.17 0.33 -1.23
N LYS A 106 -6.62 -0.36 -2.23
CA LYS A 106 -6.16 -1.75 -2.10
C LYS A 106 -4.74 -1.79 -1.57
N THR A 107 -4.41 -2.87 -0.89
CA THR A 107 -3.06 -3.15 -0.40
C THR A 107 -2.52 -4.43 -1.01
N ILE A 108 -1.20 -4.56 -1.02
CA ILE A 108 -0.51 -5.75 -1.52
C ILE A 108 0.02 -6.53 -0.33
N SER A 109 -0.27 -7.81 -0.28
CA SER A 109 0.31 -8.78 0.66
C SER A 109 1.05 -9.87 -0.12
N ILE A 110 2.21 -10.29 0.37
CA ILE A 110 2.99 -11.36 -0.26
C ILE A 110 3.07 -12.55 0.71
N ARG A 111 2.65 -13.74 0.27
CA ARG A 111 2.64 -14.98 1.07
C ARG A 111 1.92 -14.83 2.42
N GLY A 112 0.85 -14.02 2.47
CA GLY A 112 0.07 -13.76 3.69
C GLY A 112 0.70 -12.76 4.65
N MET A 113 1.85 -12.18 4.32
CA MET A 113 2.44 -11.07 5.05
C MET A 113 1.84 -9.76 4.55
N GLY A 114 1.36 -8.93 5.46
CA GLY A 114 0.65 -7.69 5.15
C GLY A 114 1.51 -6.64 4.40
N PRO A 115 0.91 -5.52 4.01
CA PRO A 115 1.56 -4.50 3.19
C PRO A 115 2.81 -3.88 3.84
N ASP A 116 2.86 -3.84 5.15
CA ASP A 116 4.00 -3.29 5.92
C ASP A 116 5.28 -4.14 5.80
N TYR A 117 5.19 -5.33 5.19
CA TYR A 117 6.31 -6.26 5.00
C TYR A 117 6.79 -6.33 3.54
N THR A 118 6.27 -5.46 2.68
CA THR A 118 6.64 -5.39 1.26
C THR A 118 7.42 -4.11 0.99
N LEU A 119 8.66 -4.27 0.54
CA LEU A 119 9.49 -3.15 0.12
C LEU A 119 9.17 -2.76 -1.32
N ILE A 120 8.89 -1.48 -1.56
CA ILE A 120 8.69 -0.93 -2.89
C ILE A 120 9.94 -0.18 -3.33
N LEU A 121 10.40 -0.48 -4.54
CA LEU A 121 11.53 0.20 -5.18
C LEU A 121 11.08 0.79 -6.51
N ILE A 122 11.68 1.91 -6.90
CA ILE A 122 11.65 2.46 -8.26
C ILE A 122 13.10 2.60 -8.73
N ASP A 123 13.47 1.86 -9.76
CA ASP A 123 14.86 1.77 -10.27
C ASP A 123 15.87 1.45 -9.14
N GLY A 124 15.52 0.51 -8.26
CA GLY A 124 16.34 0.11 -7.13
C GLY A 124 16.35 1.08 -5.94
N LYS A 125 15.67 2.21 -6.02
CA LYS A 125 15.60 3.24 -4.97
C LYS A 125 14.38 2.98 -4.07
N ARG A 126 14.60 2.91 -2.76
CA ARG A 126 13.57 2.70 -1.72
C ARG A 126 12.49 3.78 -1.79
N GLN A 127 11.23 3.36 -1.75
CA GLN A 127 10.07 4.24 -1.71
C GLN A 127 9.41 4.28 -0.33
N ASN A 128 9.65 3.28 0.50
CA ASN A 128 9.16 3.24 1.87
C ASN A 128 9.92 4.27 2.73
N ASN A 129 9.16 5.05 3.47
CA ASN A 129 9.66 5.99 4.48
C ASN A 129 9.40 5.37 5.86
N HIS A 130 10.36 5.49 6.79
CA HIS A 130 10.24 4.95 8.14
C HIS A 130 9.36 5.80 9.06
N GLY A 131 9.03 7.03 8.67
CA GLY A 131 8.05 7.87 9.37
C GLY A 131 6.62 7.44 9.06
N ASP A 132 5.82 7.14 10.09
CA ASP A 132 4.41 6.77 9.91
C ASP A 132 3.52 8.02 9.89
N ILE A 133 3.38 8.63 8.73
CA ILE A 133 2.50 9.78 8.51
C ILE A 133 1.07 9.39 8.13
N TYR A 134 0.75 8.08 7.97
CA TYR A 134 -0.54 7.57 7.56
C TYR A 134 -1.33 6.87 8.69
N PRO A 135 -1.45 7.46 9.89
CA PRO A 135 -2.11 6.81 11.00
C PRO A 135 -3.61 6.66 10.77
N ASN A 136 -4.22 5.70 11.46
CA ASN A 136 -5.67 5.50 11.48
C ASN A 136 -6.29 5.24 10.11
N SER A 137 -5.77 4.25 9.40
CA SER A 137 -6.38 3.71 8.18
C SER A 137 -6.26 4.62 6.93
N PHE A 138 -5.08 5.21 6.72
CA PHE A 138 -4.69 5.87 5.46
C PHE A 138 -3.49 5.18 4.78
N GLY A 139 -3.21 3.93 5.12
CA GLY A 139 -1.99 3.22 4.70
C GLY A 139 -1.84 2.98 3.19
N GLY A 140 -2.92 3.03 2.42
CA GLY A 140 -2.88 2.84 0.97
C GLY A 140 -2.22 3.98 0.18
N ASN A 141 -2.00 5.13 0.81
CA ASN A 141 -1.49 6.34 0.14
C ASN A 141 -0.03 6.23 -0.32
N GLN A 142 0.72 5.27 0.19
CA GLN A 142 2.11 5.04 -0.21
C GLN A 142 2.31 4.72 -1.70
N PHE A 143 1.24 4.37 -2.43
CA PHE A 143 1.30 4.06 -3.87
C PHE A 143 0.90 5.23 -4.78
N ASN A 144 0.55 6.38 -4.25
CA ASN A 144 -0.01 7.49 -5.02
C ASN A 144 1.02 8.25 -5.88
N HIS A 145 2.30 7.94 -5.75
CA HIS A 145 3.42 8.56 -6.48
C HIS A 145 4.05 7.64 -7.53
N ILE A 146 3.48 6.46 -7.76
CA ILE A 146 3.99 5.50 -8.74
C ILE A 146 3.92 6.11 -10.15
N PRO A 147 4.97 5.96 -10.97
CA PRO A 147 4.95 6.46 -12.35
C PRO A 147 3.82 5.86 -13.18
N PRO A 148 3.28 6.59 -14.19
CA PRO A 148 2.33 6.04 -15.14
C PRO A 148 2.79 4.72 -15.75
N LEU A 149 1.87 3.76 -15.95
CA LEU A 149 2.21 2.41 -16.44
C LEU A 149 3.01 2.43 -17.76
N ASP A 150 2.74 3.41 -18.63
CA ASP A 150 3.46 3.57 -19.89
C ASP A 150 4.95 3.91 -19.73
N MET A 151 5.35 4.43 -18.58
CA MET A 151 6.75 4.67 -18.25
C MET A 151 7.46 3.44 -17.67
N ILE A 152 6.73 2.40 -17.33
CA ILE A 152 7.30 1.19 -16.74
C ILE A 152 7.85 0.30 -17.85
N GLN A 153 9.08 -0.15 -17.69
CA GLN A 153 9.71 -1.14 -18.55
C GLN A 153 9.35 -2.56 -18.11
N ARG A 154 9.38 -2.81 -16.79
CA ARG A 154 8.97 -4.06 -16.17
C ARG A 154 8.75 -3.87 -14.68
N ILE A 155 8.03 -4.79 -14.08
CA ILE A 155 7.86 -4.89 -12.63
C ILE A 155 8.42 -6.23 -12.20
N GLU A 156 9.38 -6.23 -11.28
CA GLU A 156 10.00 -7.42 -10.71
C GLU A 156 9.46 -7.63 -9.29
N VAL A 157 8.95 -8.83 -8.99
CA VAL A 157 8.37 -9.17 -7.68
C VAL A 157 9.13 -10.36 -7.09
N ILE A 158 9.92 -10.11 -6.05
CA ILE A 158 10.55 -11.15 -5.24
C ILE A 158 9.59 -11.54 -4.12
N ARG A 159 9.40 -12.84 -3.91
CA ARG A 159 8.63 -13.40 -2.82
C ARG A 159 9.55 -14.02 -1.77
N GLY A 160 9.33 -13.64 -0.51
CA GLY A 160 10.18 -14.00 0.62
C GLY A 160 11.26 -12.96 0.93
N PRO A 161 11.98 -13.13 2.05
CA PRO A 161 12.94 -12.15 2.54
C PRO A 161 14.08 -11.86 1.55
N ALA A 162 14.36 -10.58 1.37
CA ALA A 162 15.46 -10.07 0.54
C ALA A 162 16.34 -9.06 1.29
N SER A 163 16.39 -9.14 2.63
CA SER A 163 17.09 -8.15 3.47
C SER A 163 18.61 -8.17 3.28
N THR A 164 19.21 -9.23 2.80
CA THR A 164 20.66 -9.28 2.48
C THR A 164 21.08 -8.19 1.50
N LEU A 165 20.28 -7.92 0.46
CA LEU A 165 20.57 -6.86 -0.52
C LEU A 165 19.89 -5.53 -0.17
N TYR A 166 18.66 -5.56 0.35
CA TYR A 166 17.81 -4.40 0.45
C TYR A 166 17.58 -3.91 1.89
N GLY A 167 18.04 -4.67 2.91
CA GLY A 167 17.92 -4.29 4.32
C GLY A 167 16.52 -4.43 4.87
N ALA A 168 16.18 -3.58 5.81
CA ALA A 168 14.91 -3.57 6.52
C ALA A 168 13.69 -3.49 5.59
N ASP A 169 12.54 -4.00 6.06
CA ASP A 169 11.22 -3.99 5.42
C ASP A 169 11.05 -4.92 4.21
N ALA A 170 12.12 -5.58 3.76
CA ALA A 170 12.08 -6.61 2.70
C ALA A 170 11.83 -8.02 3.28
N LEU A 171 10.90 -8.15 4.23
CA LEU A 171 10.67 -9.39 4.98
C LEU A 171 9.64 -10.30 4.29
N GLY A 172 8.59 -9.74 3.71
CA GLY A 172 7.59 -10.45 2.91
C GLY A 172 7.97 -10.56 1.43
N GLY A 173 8.65 -9.53 0.92
CA GLY A 173 9.10 -9.47 -0.46
C GLY A 173 9.50 -8.08 -0.92
N VAL A 174 9.86 -7.99 -2.19
CA VAL A 174 10.25 -6.73 -2.86
C VAL A 174 9.49 -6.59 -4.17
N ILE A 175 8.93 -5.41 -4.41
CA ILE A 175 8.40 -5.01 -5.71
C ILE A 175 9.30 -3.91 -6.26
N ASN A 176 10.01 -4.18 -7.34
CA ASN A 176 10.88 -3.22 -7.99
C ASN A 176 10.29 -2.81 -9.34
N ILE A 177 9.96 -1.54 -9.48
CA ILE A 177 9.44 -0.94 -10.69
C ILE A 177 10.63 -0.39 -11.48
N ILE A 178 10.94 -1.01 -12.61
CA ILE A 178 11.99 -0.56 -13.50
C ILE A 178 11.36 0.37 -14.54
N THR A 179 11.82 1.62 -14.57
CA THR A 179 11.33 2.61 -15.51
C THR A 179 12.05 2.54 -16.85
N ARG A 180 11.40 3.04 -17.90
CA ARG A 180 12.03 3.15 -19.24
C ARG A 180 13.14 4.21 -19.20
N LYS A 181 14.29 3.86 -19.75
CA LYS A 181 15.37 4.83 -19.95
C LYS A 181 14.93 5.89 -20.96
N VAL A 182 15.48 7.10 -20.80
CA VAL A 182 15.19 8.20 -21.74
C VAL A 182 15.59 7.80 -23.16
N SER A 183 14.63 7.92 -24.08
CA SER A 183 14.77 7.49 -25.47
C SER A 183 15.72 8.40 -26.26
N ASP A 184 16.35 7.88 -27.30
CA ASP A 184 17.11 8.61 -28.33
C ASP A 184 16.22 9.42 -29.28
N ARG A 185 14.92 9.23 -29.21
CA ARG A 185 13.86 9.95 -29.94
C ARG A 185 12.77 10.38 -28.96
N TRP A 186 12.08 11.47 -29.29
CA TRP A 186 10.91 11.90 -28.53
C TRP A 186 9.79 10.86 -28.64
N ARG A 187 9.31 10.45 -27.49
CA ARG A 187 8.17 9.54 -27.35
C ARG A 187 7.29 10.07 -26.21
N GLY A 188 6.00 9.87 -26.35
CA GLY A 188 5.05 10.26 -25.32
C GLY A 188 3.83 9.36 -25.29
N SER A 189 3.12 9.42 -24.18
CA SER A 189 1.83 8.79 -24.00
C SER A 189 0.88 9.70 -23.24
N ALA A 190 -0.41 9.57 -23.52
CA ALA A 190 -1.46 10.16 -22.73
C ALA A 190 -2.61 9.17 -22.61
N THR A 191 -3.05 8.90 -21.38
CA THR A 191 -4.14 7.96 -21.06
C THR A 191 -5.22 8.67 -20.29
N VAL A 192 -6.47 8.52 -20.73
CA VAL A 192 -7.67 8.96 -20.00
C VAL A 192 -8.49 7.74 -19.67
N GLY A 193 -8.88 7.59 -18.43
CA GLY A 193 -9.70 6.47 -17.96
C GLY A 193 -10.91 6.93 -17.16
N TYR A 194 -12.00 6.14 -17.18
CA TYR A 194 -13.20 6.37 -16.38
C TYR A 194 -13.85 5.05 -15.97
N GLY A 195 -14.19 4.96 -14.67
CA GLY A 195 -14.88 3.83 -14.06
C GLY A 195 -16.38 4.12 -13.88
N PHE A 196 -17.21 3.37 -14.56
CA PHE A 196 -18.67 3.43 -14.44
C PHE A 196 -19.14 2.39 -13.42
N GLN A 197 -19.81 2.82 -12.37
CA GLN A 197 -20.42 1.90 -11.41
C GLN A 197 -21.83 1.54 -11.86
N GLU A 198 -22.21 0.29 -11.79
CA GLU A 198 -23.59 -0.14 -12.07
C GLU A 198 -24.53 0.28 -10.93
N ASN A 199 -24.09 0.10 -9.69
CA ASN A 199 -24.79 0.64 -8.52
C ASN A 199 -24.30 2.06 -8.23
N SER A 200 -25.20 3.04 -8.30
CA SER A 200 -24.91 4.48 -8.09
C SER A 200 -24.51 4.83 -6.65
N ASP A 201 -24.67 3.95 -5.70
CA ASP A 201 -24.23 4.14 -4.31
C ASP A 201 -22.70 4.11 -4.19
N PHE A 202 -22.03 3.53 -5.19
CA PHE A 202 -20.57 3.48 -5.25
C PHE A 202 -20.03 4.56 -6.17
N GLY A 203 -19.00 5.28 -5.69
CA GLY A 203 -18.40 6.38 -6.43
C GLY A 203 -17.64 5.91 -7.67
N SER A 204 -17.84 6.61 -8.78
CA SER A 204 -17.03 6.47 -9.99
C SER A 204 -15.65 7.10 -9.79
N ASP A 205 -14.70 6.67 -10.58
CA ASP A 205 -13.33 7.19 -10.62
C ASP A 205 -12.92 7.59 -12.03
N SER A 206 -11.95 8.51 -12.10
CA SER A 206 -11.37 8.99 -13.36
C SER A 206 -9.87 9.17 -13.22
N THR A 207 -9.14 8.90 -14.30
CA THR A 207 -7.69 9.08 -14.38
C THR A 207 -7.30 9.87 -15.62
N PHE A 208 -6.21 10.60 -15.48
CA PHE A 208 -5.47 11.17 -16.60
C PHE A 208 -3.99 11.03 -16.32
N ASP A 209 -3.28 10.29 -17.16
CA ASP A 209 -1.85 10.09 -17.08
C ASP A 209 -1.19 10.61 -18.34
N PHE A 210 -0.01 11.21 -18.20
CA PHE A 210 0.82 11.55 -19.35
C PHE A 210 2.29 11.30 -19.05
N ALA A 211 3.03 10.99 -20.10
CA ALA A 211 4.47 10.88 -20.08
C ALA A 211 5.06 11.39 -21.40
N LEU A 212 6.18 12.07 -21.31
CA LEU A 212 6.96 12.54 -22.47
C LEU A 212 8.44 12.36 -22.17
N MET A 213 9.18 11.72 -23.04
CA MET A 213 10.61 11.54 -22.90
C MET A 213 11.34 11.65 -24.24
N GLY A 214 12.56 12.20 -24.20
CA GLY A 214 13.37 12.33 -25.41
C GLY A 214 14.69 13.06 -25.18
N PRO A 215 15.55 13.14 -26.22
CA PRO A 215 16.84 13.76 -26.10
C PRO A 215 16.75 15.29 -26.16
N LEU A 216 17.38 15.98 -25.19
CA LEU A 216 17.73 17.39 -25.32
C LEU A 216 19.01 17.56 -26.13
N VAL A 217 19.97 16.66 -25.91
CA VAL A 217 21.19 16.50 -26.71
C VAL A 217 21.33 15.00 -27.01
N LYS A 218 21.30 14.64 -28.29
CA LYS A 218 21.37 13.27 -28.75
C LYS A 218 22.53 12.53 -28.07
N ASP A 219 22.26 11.33 -27.55
CA ASP A 219 23.18 10.41 -26.89
C ASP A 219 23.90 10.99 -25.64
N ARG A 220 23.56 12.20 -25.19
CA ARG A 220 24.23 12.85 -24.05
C ARG A 220 23.30 13.37 -22.96
N LEU A 221 22.19 13.99 -23.32
CA LEU A 221 21.29 14.58 -22.34
C LEU A 221 19.84 14.29 -22.73
N GLY A 222 19.15 13.60 -21.87
CA GLY A 222 17.75 13.27 -22.02
C GLY A 222 16.87 13.95 -20.98
N LEU A 223 15.61 14.17 -21.34
CA LEU A 223 14.56 14.72 -20.50
C LEU A 223 13.36 13.77 -20.51
N GLY A 224 12.83 13.46 -19.31
CA GLY A 224 11.53 12.85 -19.10
C GLY A 224 10.63 13.77 -18.29
N ILE A 225 9.35 13.87 -18.64
CA ILE A 225 8.34 14.55 -17.86
C ILE A 225 7.15 13.61 -17.74
N ARG A 226 6.52 13.57 -16.55
CA ARG A 226 5.37 12.73 -16.26
C ARG A 226 4.37 13.43 -15.36
N GLY A 227 3.14 13.01 -15.41
CA GLY A 227 2.12 13.48 -14.49
C GLY A 227 0.92 12.57 -14.48
N SER A 228 0.25 12.54 -13.34
CA SER A 228 -0.97 11.78 -13.12
C SER A 228 -2.00 12.62 -12.37
N TRP A 229 -3.25 12.41 -12.70
CA TRP A 229 -4.39 12.94 -11.98
C TRP A 229 -5.44 11.84 -11.82
N TYR A 230 -5.81 11.60 -10.58
CA TYR A 230 -6.84 10.65 -10.19
C TYR A 230 -7.90 11.37 -9.38
N GLU A 231 -9.15 11.11 -9.65
CA GLU A 231 -10.30 11.58 -8.87
C GLU A 231 -11.26 10.44 -8.64
N ARG A 232 -11.77 10.33 -7.44
CA ARG A 232 -12.79 9.36 -7.05
C ARG A 232 -13.90 10.06 -6.28
N ASN A 233 -15.14 9.78 -6.67
CA ASN A 233 -16.31 10.23 -5.95
C ASN A 233 -16.56 9.37 -4.70
N ALA A 234 -17.21 9.96 -3.69
CA ALA A 234 -17.61 9.24 -2.49
C ALA A 234 -18.54 8.06 -2.81
N SER A 235 -18.41 7.02 -2.01
CA SER A 235 -19.36 5.91 -1.96
C SER A 235 -20.19 6.04 -0.69
N THR A 236 -21.51 6.03 -0.84
CA THR A 236 -22.47 6.20 0.26
C THR A 236 -23.55 5.11 0.22
N PRO A 237 -23.18 3.81 0.30
CA PRO A 237 -24.15 2.73 0.21
C PRO A 237 -25.12 2.77 1.36
N GLU A 238 -26.39 2.49 1.07
CA GLU A 238 -27.47 2.33 2.02
C GLU A 238 -27.78 0.83 2.19
N TYR A 239 -28.07 0.43 3.42
CA TYR A 239 -28.39 -0.96 3.77
C TYR A 239 -29.78 -1.04 4.37
N GLU A 240 -30.46 -2.17 4.16
CA GLU A 240 -31.75 -2.42 4.76
C GLU A 240 -31.69 -2.38 6.29
N ALA A 241 -32.73 -1.83 6.89
CA ALA A 241 -32.88 -1.84 8.33
C ALA A 241 -33.06 -3.27 8.87
N ILE A 242 -32.47 -3.51 10.03
CA ILE A 242 -32.53 -4.83 10.70
C ILE A 242 -33.45 -4.75 11.91
N THR A 243 -34.06 -5.90 12.30
CA THR A 243 -34.91 -6.01 13.48
C THR A 243 -34.24 -6.86 14.53
N ALA A 244 -34.04 -6.34 15.73
CA ALA A 244 -33.50 -7.06 16.87
C ALA A 244 -34.52 -8.06 17.45
N PRO A 245 -34.09 -9.01 18.30
CA PRO A 245 -34.96 -10.01 18.92
C PRO A 245 -36.11 -9.42 19.76
N ASP A 246 -35.93 -8.20 20.30
CA ASP A 246 -36.97 -7.48 21.06
C ASP A 246 -37.95 -6.70 20.16
N GLY A 247 -37.77 -6.74 18.85
CA GLY A 247 -38.59 -6.02 17.87
C GLY A 247 -38.09 -4.61 17.55
N THR A 248 -37.01 -4.12 18.17
CA THR A 248 -36.39 -2.81 17.86
C THR A 248 -35.80 -2.82 16.48
N VAL A 249 -36.05 -1.78 15.70
CA VAL A 249 -35.50 -1.63 14.33
C VAL A 249 -34.28 -0.73 14.37
N PHE A 250 -33.19 -1.17 13.72
CA PHE A 250 -31.96 -0.43 13.63
C PHE A 250 -31.59 -0.19 12.15
N GLU A 251 -31.23 1.03 11.83
CA GLU A 251 -30.55 1.37 10.56
C GLU A 251 -29.03 1.21 10.73
N ARG A 252 -28.38 0.61 9.74
CA ARG A 252 -26.93 0.44 9.76
C ARG A 252 -26.25 1.77 9.51
N ALA A 253 -25.71 2.40 10.55
CA ALA A 253 -24.84 3.55 10.42
C ALA A 253 -23.43 3.09 9.98
N LEU A 254 -23.02 3.49 8.78
CA LEU A 254 -21.69 3.16 8.26
C LEU A 254 -20.62 4.07 8.87
N GLY A 255 -19.66 3.45 9.54
CA GLY A 255 -18.40 4.09 9.89
C GLY A 255 -17.47 4.20 8.66
N PHE A 256 -16.31 4.80 8.86
CA PHE A 256 -15.31 4.92 7.80
C PHE A 256 -14.78 3.54 7.38
N GLY A 257 -14.73 3.30 6.07
CA GLY A 257 -14.28 2.04 5.48
C GLY A 257 -15.25 0.87 5.69
N GLY A 258 -16.29 1.01 6.52
CA GLY A 258 -17.29 -0.03 6.73
C GLY A 258 -18.30 -0.08 5.60
N GLY A 259 -18.68 -1.29 5.16
CA GLY A 259 -19.71 -1.49 4.14
C GLY A 259 -19.43 -0.82 2.80
N GLY A 260 -18.17 -0.49 2.50
CA GLY A 260 -17.79 0.18 1.25
C GLY A 260 -17.96 1.70 1.24
N LYS A 261 -18.26 2.33 2.38
CA LYS A 261 -18.30 3.80 2.48
C LYS A 261 -16.90 4.40 2.30
N THR A 262 -16.77 5.31 1.35
CA THR A 262 -15.54 6.09 1.10
C THR A 262 -15.88 7.56 0.92
N VAL A 263 -14.86 8.42 0.91
CA VAL A 263 -15.01 9.87 0.69
C VAL A 263 -14.44 10.27 -0.68
N ASP A 264 -14.87 11.44 -1.16
CA ASP A 264 -14.26 12.04 -2.35
C ASP A 264 -12.77 12.23 -2.13
N ASN A 265 -11.96 11.87 -3.12
CA ASN A 265 -10.55 12.15 -3.08
C ASN A 265 -10.00 12.54 -4.45
N THR A 266 -8.94 13.35 -4.42
CA THR A 266 -8.17 13.74 -5.60
C THR A 266 -6.70 13.47 -5.31
N ASN A 267 -6.03 12.77 -6.21
CA ASN A 267 -4.57 12.59 -6.19
C ASN A 267 -3.95 13.19 -7.44
N LYS A 268 -2.90 13.98 -7.27
CA LYS A 268 -2.13 14.60 -8.36
C LYS A 268 -0.66 14.32 -8.14
N SER A 269 0.03 13.92 -9.21
CA SER A 269 1.48 13.78 -9.19
C SER A 269 2.10 14.39 -10.45
N ALA A 270 3.34 14.83 -10.31
CA ALA A 270 4.15 15.30 -11.42
C ALA A 270 5.63 14.94 -11.15
N GLY A 271 6.37 14.67 -12.22
CA GLY A 271 7.77 14.34 -12.07
C GLY A 271 8.59 14.72 -13.29
N VAL A 272 9.90 14.86 -13.07
CA VAL A 272 10.89 15.14 -14.10
C VAL A 272 12.11 14.25 -13.91
N THR A 273 12.65 13.74 -15.02
CA THR A 273 13.90 12.99 -15.08
C THR A 273 14.87 13.70 -16.01
N LEU A 274 16.08 13.95 -15.55
CA LEU A 274 17.21 14.38 -16.38
C LEU A 274 18.25 13.27 -16.40
N SER A 275 18.57 12.75 -17.59
CA SER A 275 19.59 11.70 -17.78
C SER A 275 20.76 12.28 -18.54
N TRP A 276 21.92 12.32 -17.91
CA TRP A 276 23.17 12.80 -18.49
C TRP A 276 24.16 11.65 -18.67
N THR A 277 24.62 11.43 -19.89
CA THR A 277 25.60 10.41 -20.27
C THR A 277 26.90 11.10 -20.68
N PRO A 278 27.78 11.45 -19.71
CA PRO A 278 29.03 12.16 -20.00
C PRO A 278 29.97 11.37 -20.88
N THR A 279 30.00 10.04 -20.70
CA THR A 279 30.76 9.06 -21.48
C THR A 279 29.86 7.87 -21.77
N ASP A 280 30.22 7.01 -22.71
CA ASP A 280 29.40 5.87 -23.14
C ASP A 280 29.25 4.80 -22.04
N ASN A 281 30.11 4.84 -21.02
CA ASN A 281 30.14 3.90 -19.90
C ASN A 281 29.69 4.53 -18.57
N GLN A 282 29.17 5.75 -18.57
CA GLN A 282 28.71 6.42 -17.35
C GLN A 282 27.40 7.18 -17.58
N SER A 283 26.50 7.12 -16.62
CA SER A 283 25.28 7.93 -16.61
C SER A 283 25.03 8.54 -15.23
N VAL A 284 24.49 9.74 -15.22
CA VAL A 284 23.98 10.43 -14.04
C VAL A 284 22.52 10.74 -14.29
N VAL A 285 21.65 10.26 -13.42
CA VAL A 285 20.21 10.49 -13.51
C VAL A 285 19.76 11.31 -12.31
N PHE A 286 19.10 12.43 -12.58
CA PHE A 286 18.37 13.21 -11.59
C PHE A 286 16.89 12.99 -11.80
N ASP A 287 16.19 12.57 -10.73
CA ASP A 287 14.75 12.43 -10.67
C ASP A 287 14.18 13.37 -9.61
N TYR A 288 13.04 13.99 -9.90
CA TYR A 288 12.20 14.70 -8.95
C TYR A 288 10.75 14.34 -9.18
N ASP A 289 10.05 14.02 -8.11
CA ASP A 289 8.61 13.76 -8.10
C ASP A 289 7.94 14.51 -6.96
N THR A 290 6.75 15.04 -7.23
CA THR A 290 5.86 15.62 -6.24
C THR A 290 4.47 15.01 -6.35
N SER A 291 3.82 14.75 -5.22
CA SER A 291 2.43 14.30 -5.21
C SER A 291 1.65 14.95 -4.07
N LYS A 292 0.36 15.16 -4.33
CA LYS A 292 -0.59 15.68 -3.35
C LYS A 292 -1.90 14.91 -3.47
N GLN A 293 -2.36 14.37 -2.35
CA GLN A 293 -3.65 13.72 -2.23
C GLN A 293 -4.52 14.47 -1.24
N VAL A 294 -5.76 14.71 -1.61
CA VAL A 294 -6.75 15.42 -0.79
C VAL A 294 -7.99 14.55 -0.63
N TYR A 295 -8.44 14.40 0.60
CA TYR A 295 -9.72 13.78 0.96
C TYR A 295 -10.68 14.85 1.43
N ASP A 296 -11.84 14.95 0.78
CA ASP A 296 -12.85 15.96 1.12
C ASP A 296 -13.57 15.60 2.43
N ASN A 297 -13.45 16.46 3.41
CA ASN A 297 -14.19 16.39 4.66
C ASN A 297 -15.12 17.61 4.84
N THR A 298 -15.53 18.24 3.75
CA THR A 298 -16.45 19.38 3.78
C THR A 298 -17.79 18.95 4.39
N PRO A 299 -18.32 19.68 5.38
CA PRO A 299 -19.57 19.31 6.01
C PRO A 299 -20.77 19.44 5.07
N TYR A 300 -21.73 18.55 5.27
CA TYR A 300 -23.02 18.60 4.60
C TYR A 300 -24.16 18.42 5.59
N ILE A 301 -25.35 18.88 5.25
CA ILE A 301 -26.56 18.65 6.05
C ILE A 301 -27.18 17.32 5.63
N ASN A 302 -27.23 16.37 6.58
CA ASN A 302 -27.85 15.07 6.34
C ASN A 302 -29.39 15.15 6.29
N ASN A 303 -30.05 14.04 5.98
CA ASN A 303 -31.53 13.94 5.90
C ASN A 303 -32.26 14.28 7.20
N LEU A 304 -31.57 14.28 8.34
CA LEU A 304 -32.08 14.64 9.65
C LEU A 304 -31.87 16.13 9.99
N GLY A 305 -31.34 16.93 9.05
CA GLY A 305 -31.01 18.33 9.25
C GLY A 305 -29.77 18.58 10.12
N THR A 306 -28.92 17.52 10.32
CA THR A 306 -27.71 17.60 11.14
C THR A 306 -26.50 17.81 10.25
N GLU A 307 -25.63 18.74 10.63
CA GLU A 307 -24.33 18.92 9.99
C GLU A 307 -23.46 17.67 10.24
N THR A 308 -22.95 17.08 9.15
CA THR A 308 -22.20 15.83 9.15
C THR A 308 -20.93 16.00 8.32
N TYR A 309 -19.87 15.39 8.79
CA TYR A 309 -18.55 15.43 8.15
C TYR A 309 -18.18 14.05 7.58
N PRO A 310 -17.76 13.95 6.32
CA PRO A 310 -17.46 12.67 5.68
C PRO A 310 -16.40 11.84 6.41
N LEU A 311 -15.32 12.45 6.91
CA LEU A 311 -14.25 11.77 7.66
C LEU A 311 -14.47 11.69 9.17
N GLY A 312 -15.57 12.24 9.70
CA GLY A 312 -15.93 12.21 11.11
C GLY A 312 -15.77 13.52 11.85
N THR A 313 -15.48 13.44 13.16
CA THR A 313 -15.44 14.59 14.05
C THR A 313 -14.51 15.68 13.56
N VAL A 314 -15.04 16.85 13.36
CA VAL A 314 -14.30 18.06 13.04
C VAL A 314 -14.29 18.98 14.26
N ASP A 315 -13.51 20.02 14.18
CA ASP A 315 -13.28 21.06 15.13
C ASP A 315 -14.57 21.85 15.43
N GLY A 316 -15.43 21.28 16.27
CA GLY A 316 -16.75 21.82 16.60
C GLY A 316 -17.27 21.44 17.96
N LEU A 317 -18.36 22.10 18.39
CA LEU A 317 -18.98 21.91 19.71
C LEU A 317 -19.34 20.43 19.95
N ALA A 318 -19.88 19.74 18.98
CA ALA A 318 -20.27 18.33 19.11
C ALA A 318 -19.09 17.39 19.45
N GLY A 319 -17.89 17.71 18.98
CA GLY A 319 -16.67 16.98 19.29
C GLY A 319 -16.16 17.26 20.69
N ILE A 320 -16.18 18.52 21.12
CA ILE A 320 -15.62 18.90 22.40
C ILE A 320 -16.62 18.78 23.56
N TRP A 321 -17.92 18.89 23.35
CA TRP A 321 -18.95 18.82 24.41
C TRP A 321 -19.28 17.39 24.79
N ARG A 322 -18.29 16.67 25.34
CA ARG A 322 -18.39 15.28 25.82
C ARG A 322 -17.54 15.11 27.07
N ALA A 323 -17.82 14.08 27.87
CA ALA A 323 -17.02 13.78 29.07
C ALA A 323 -15.53 13.56 28.72
N ALA A 324 -15.29 12.90 27.59
CA ALA A 324 -13.96 12.80 26.95
C ALA A 324 -14.01 13.59 25.64
N PRO A 325 -13.41 14.79 25.56
CA PRO A 325 -13.47 15.61 24.36
C PRO A 325 -12.71 14.92 23.22
N GLN A 326 -13.32 14.95 22.06
CA GLN A 326 -12.79 14.35 20.83
C GLN A 326 -12.13 15.44 19.98
N VAL A 327 -11.12 15.03 19.24
CA VAL A 327 -10.47 15.81 18.20
C VAL A 327 -10.66 15.10 16.84
N GLY A 328 -10.55 15.83 15.75
CA GLY A 328 -10.94 15.30 14.46
C GLY A 328 -10.03 15.71 13.32
N TYR A 329 -10.63 15.68 12.15
CA TYR A 329 -10.03 16.08 10.90
C TYR A 329 -10.48 17.51 10.56
N ALA A 330 -9.62 18.27 9.88
CA ALA A 330 -10.01 19.52 9.23
C ALA A 330 -10.89 19.25 8.00
N ALA A 331 -11.40 20.34 7.36
CA ALA A 331 -12.25 20.19 6.18
C ALA A 331 -11.56 19.42 5.04
N ASP A 332 -10.27 19.64 4.83
CA ASP A 332 -9.48 18.88 3.88
C ASP A 332 -8.40 18.10 4.64
N GLN A 333 -8.33 16.80 4.38
CA GLN A 333 -7.24 15.94 4.82
C GLN A 333 -6.27 15.78 3.66
N GLU A 334 -5.07 16.32 3.81
CA GLU A 334 -4.05 16.33 2.75
C GLU A 334 -2.87 15.42 3.10
N PHE A 335 -2.36 14.71 2.10
CA PHE A 335 -1.08 14.03 2.15
C PHE A 335 -0.20 14.58 1.02
N THR A 336 1.03 14.94 1.37
CA THR A 336 2.02 15.45 0.44
C THR A 336 3.23 14.53 0.40
N ARG A 337 3.87 14.45 -0.75
CA ARG A 337 5.16 13.78 -0.91
C ARG A 337 5.97 14.52 -1.95
N ASP A 338 7.17 14.91 -1.57
CA ASP A 338 8.20 15.45 -2.43
C ASP A 338 9.42 14.55 -2.34
N GLN A 339 9.97 14.13 -3.48
CA GLN A 339 11.16 13.29 -3.50
C GLN A 339 12.10 13.67 -4.63
N TRP A 340 13.38 13.54 -4.37
CA TRP A 340 14.38 13.66 -5.42
C TRP A 340 15.49 12.64 -5.24
N SER A 341 16.17 12.31 -6.32
CA SER A 341 17.37 11.47 -6.29
C SER A 341 18.39 11.89 -7.33
N VAL A 342 19.64 11.63 -7.02
CA VAL A 342 20.77 11.68 -7.97
C VAL A 342 21.42 10.31 -7.96
N THR A 343 21.43 9.65 -9.13
CA THR A 343 21.95 8.31 -9.28
C THR A 343 23.07 8.30 -10.33
N HIS A 344 24.23 7.80 -9.98
CA HIS A 344 25.34 7.53 -10.88
C HIS A 344 25.44 6.04 -11.16
N ASN A 345 25.46 5.64 -12.44
CA ASN A 345 25.78 4.30 -12.89
C ASN A 345 27.07 4.36 -13.70
N GLY A 346 28.02 3.50 -13.36
CA GLY A 346 29.33 3.42 -14.05
C GLY A 346 29.64 1.99 -14.45
N GLN A 347 30.06 1.80 -15.72
CA GLN A 347 30.58 0.54 -16.22
C GLN A 347 32.11 0.67 -16.34
N TRP A 348 32.81 -0.11 -15.54
CA TRP A 348 34.27 -0.07 -15.44
C TRP A 348 34.85 -1.36 -16.00
N ALA A 349 36.14 -1.36 -16.34
CA ALA A 349 36.78 -2.58 -16.81
C ALA A 349 36.78 -3.74 -15.78
N PHE A 350 36.57 -3.42 -14.50
CA PHE A 350 36.58 -4.39 -13.42
C PHE A 350 35.17 -4.73 -12.88
N GLY A 351 34.12 -4.03 -13.32
CA GLY A 351 32.76 -4.26 -12.84
C GLY A 351 31.87 -3.05 -13.00
N ASP A 352 30.64 -3.13 -12.50
CA ASP A 352 29.61 -2.10 -12.59
C ASP A 352 29.32 -1.48 -11.22
N SER A 353 29.18 -0.15 -11.18
CA SER A 353 28.86 0.59 -9.94
C SER A 353 27.55 1.31 -10.02
N PHE A 354 26.85 1.35 -8.89
CA PHE A 354 25.63 2.12 -8.66
C PHE A 354 25.81 2.94 -7.38
N VAL A 355 25.61 4.25 -7.46
CA VAL A 355 25.59 5.14 -6.29
C VAL A 355 24.39 6.06 -6.41
N SER A 356 23.51 6.06 -5.41
CA SER A 356 22.29 6.88 -5.40
C SER A 356 22.14 7.61 -4.08
N LEU A 357 21.95 8.92 -4.14
CA LEU A 357 21.50 9.75 -3.03
C LEU A 357 20.03 10.12 -3.30
N ALA A 358 19.14 9.72 -2.41
CA ALA A 358 17.72 10.03 -2.49
C ALA A 358 17.26 10.77 -1.24
N HIS A 359 16.24 11.60 -1.41
CA HIS A 359 15.55 12.31 -0.33
C HIS A 359 14.06 12.24 -0.53
N ILE A 360 13.32 12.01 0.57
CA ILE A 360 11.86 11.90 0.58
C ILE A 360 11.33 12.75 1.74
N ASP A 361 10.50 13.73 1.42
CA ASP A 361 9.67 14.46 2.37
C ASP A 361 8.22 14.04 2.22
N THR A 362 7.56 13.75 3.34
CA THR A 362 6.14 13.41 3.38
C THR A 362 5.44 14.17 4.49
N GLY A 363 4.23 14.63 4.25
CA GLY A 363 3.42 15.37 5.22
C GLY A 363 1.98 14.90 5.26
N ASN A 364 1.37 14.95 6.45
CA ASN A 364 -0.03 14.70 6.71
C ASN A 364 -0.65 15.94 7.35
N HIS A 365 -1.42 16.68 6.60
CA HIS A 365 -2.03 17.92 7.00
C HIS A 365 -3.55 17.78 7.10
N GLY A 366 -4.16 18.43 8.09
CA GLY A 366 -5.62 18.40 8.24
C GLY A 366 -6.09 17.60 9.44
N ARG A 367 -5.20 17.27 10.37
CA ARG A 367 -5.59 16.79 11.71
C ARG A 367 -5.46 17.90 12.74
N THR A 368 -6.26 17.80 13.79
CA THR A 368 -6.18 18.71 14.93
C THR A 368 -5.40 18.09 16.08
N LEU A 369 -4.70 18.96 16.84
CA LEU A 369 -3.93 18.54 17.98
C LEU A 369 -4.85 18.04 19.11
N PRO A 370 -4.55 16.92 19.76
CA PRO A 370 -5.28 16.45 20.94
C PRO A 370 -5.24 17.46 22.08
N PHE A 371 -6.20 17.33 22.99
CA PHE A 371 -6.20 18.15 24.20
C PHE A 371 -5.00 17.82 25.09
N THR A 372 -4.27 18.83 25.53
CA THR A 372 -3.24 18.71 26.57
C THR A 372 -3.86 18.30 27.90
N VAL A 373 -3.03 17.87 28.85
CA VAL A 373 -3.52 17.52 30.19
C VAL A 373 -4.21 18.70 30.87
N ALA A 374 -3.63 19.90 30.77
CA ALA A 374 -4.19 21.12 31.34
C ALA A 374 -5.57 21.45 30.69
N GLU A 375 -5.67 21.36 29.39
CA GLU A 375 -6.93 21.55 28.67
C GLU A 375 -7.98 20.51 29.08
N ARG A 376 -7.62 19.23 29.26
CA ARG A 376 -8.55 18.19 29.69
C ARG A 376 -9.07 18.42 31.10
N LEU A 377 -8.21 18.86 32.01
CA LEU A 377 -8.63 19.21 33.37
C LEU A 377 -9.56 20.44 33.39
N LEU A 378 -9.21 21.47 32.64
CA LEU A 378 -10.06 22.66 32.49
C LEU A 378 -11.42 22.29 31.81
N HIS A 379 -11.38 21.51 30.71
CA HIS A 379 -12.58 21.03 30.05
C HIS A 379 -13.49 20.25 31.01
N ARG A 380 -12.93 19.35 31.83
CA ARG A 380 -13.69 18.59 32.84
C ARG A 380 -14.44 19.51 33.79
N GLN A 381 -13.80 20.59 34.28
CA GLN A 381 -14.45 21.57 35.16
C GLN A 381 -15.60 22.31 34.44
N ILE A 382 -15.38 22.76 33.21
CA ILE A 382 -16.40 23.43 32.39
C ILE A 382 -17.57 22.46 32.09
N PHE A 383 -17.28 21.26 31.67
CA PHE A 383 -18.30 20.25 31.30
C PHE A 383 -19.14 19.84 32.51
N GLN A 384 -18.51 19.58 33.66
CA GLN A 384 -19.21 19.18 34.88
C GLN A 384 -19.87 20.37 35.63
N GLY A 385 -19.50 21.61 35.32
CA GLY A 385 -19.99 22.79 36.02
C GLY A 385 -19.46 22.86 37.45
N THR A 386 -18.16 22.61 37.64
CA THR A 386 -17.49 22.64 38.94
C THR A 386 -16.54 23.85 39.04
N GLY A 387 -16.07 24.16 40.25
CA GLY A 387 -15.14 25.30 40.52
C GLY A 387 -15.72 26.63 40.06
N ALA A 388 -14.99 27.36 39.22
CA ALA A 388 -15.40 28.69 38.70
C ALA A 388 -16.63 28.61 37.78
N TYR A 389 -17.05 27.45 37.34
CA TYR A 389 -18.16 27.22 36.41
C TYR A 389 -19.43 26.71 37.14
N ALA A 390 -19.39 26.62 38.46
CA ALA A 390 -20.56 26.21 39.25
C ALA A 390 -21.69 27.25 39.16
N GLY A 391 -22.88 26.75 38.92
CA GLY A 391 -24.11 27.60 38.76
C GLY A 391 -24.35 28.17 37.38
N LEU A 392 -23.42 27.99 36.42
CA LEU A 392 -23.64 28.36 35.02
C LEU A 392 -24.54 27.33 34.31
N SER A 393 -25.39 27.82 33.45
CA SER A 393 -26.24 26.98 32.59
C SER A 393 -25.40 26.18 31.61
N VAL A 394 -25.94 25.09 31.06
CA VAL A 394 -25.27 24.29 30.04
C VAL A 394 -24.89 25.14 28.84
N ALA A 395 -25.75 26.03 28.36
CA ALA A 395 -25.51 26.87 27.22
C ALA A 395 -24.33 27.86 27.45
N GLU A 396 -24.24 28.46 28.62
CA GLU A 396 -23.13 29.35 29.00
C GLU A 396 -21.81 28.57 29.02
N ARG A 397 -21.81 27.38 29.62
CA ARG A 397 -20.63 26.51 29.67
C ARG A 397 -20.20 26.02 28.28
N GLN A 398 -21.15 25.73 27.40
CA GLN A 398 -20.88 25.42 25.98
C GLN A 398 -20.24 26.59 25.26
N GLY A 399 -20.74 27.83 25.47
CA GLY A 399 -20.17 29.04 24.91
C GLY A 399 -18.71 29.24 25.37
N ILE A 400 -18.45 29.02 26.67
CA ILE A 400 -17.10 29.09 27.24
C ILE A 400 -16.20 28.00 26.62
N ALA A 401 -16.67 26.75 26.50
CA ALA A 401 -15.89 25.69 25.88
C ALA A 401 -15.51 26.02 24.44
N VAL A 402 -16.44 26.53 23.63
CA VAL A 402 -16.19 26.97 22.26
C VAL A 402 -15.14 28.06 22.22
N SER A 403 -15.27 29.12 23.01
CA SER A 403 -14.34 30.25 23.00
C SER A 403 -12.95 29.90 23.56
N THR A 404 -12.86 28.84 24.38
CA THR A 404 -11.60 28.41 25.02
C THR A 404 -10.82 27.44 24.15
N PHE A 405 -11.48 26.48 23.50
CA PHE A 405 -10.84 25.33 22.86
C PHE A 405 -10.91 25.33 21.34
N LEU A 406 -11.72 26.19 20.71
CA LEU A 406 -11.88 26.22 19.26
C LEU A 406 -11.42 27.56 18.65
N PRO A 407 -10.85 27.53 17.41
CA PRO A 407 -10.48 26.33 16.65
C PRO A 407 -9.32 25.59 17.30
N ARG A 408 -9.31 24.26 17.16
CA ARG A 408 -8.16 23.46 17.66
C ARG A 408 -6.89 23.78 16.85
N PRO A 409 -5.71 23.80 17.51
CA PRO A 409 -4.43 23.86 16.79
C PRO A 409 -4.28 22.67 15.81
N LYS A 410 -3.68 22.91 14.66
CA LYS A 410 -3.34 21.83 13.71
C LYS A 410 -2.19 20.99 14.27
N ARG A 411 -2.26 19.67 14.05
CA ARG A 411 -1.20 18.72 14.36
C ARG A 411 -0.20 18.70 13.20
N THR A 412 1.07 18.91 13.50
CA THR A 412 2.19 18.64 12.58
C THR A 412 2.39 17.14 12.47
N MET A 413 2.58 16.63 11.27
CA MET A 413 2.99 15.24 11.00
C MET A 413 3.82 15.26 9.72
N ASP A 414 5.12 15.46 9.85
CA ASP A 414 6.05 15.58 8.74
C ASP A 414 7.20 14.61 8.93
N SER A 415 7.59 13.92 7.87
CA SER A 415 8.73 13.01 7.90
C SER A 415 9.66 13.30 6.73
N SER A 416 10.95 13.35 7.04
CA SER A 416 12.04 13.58 6.11
C SER A 416 13.05 12.44 6.19
N GLN A 417 13.53 11.95 5.04
CA GLN A 417 14.50 10.85 5.01
C GLN A 417 15.48 10.99 3.87
N TYR A 418 16.76 10.96 4.20
CA TYR A 418 17.85 10.77 3.24
C TYR A 418 18.24 9.30 3.18
N THR A 419 18.50 8.80 1.96
CA THR A 419 19.05 7.46 1.74
C THR A 419 20.22 7.55 0.76
N LEU A 420 21.39 7.09 1.19
CA LEU A 420 22.55 6.90 0.33
C LEU A 420 22.79 5.41 0.13
N ASP A 421 22.69 4.95 -1.11
CA ASP A 421 23.00 3.59 -1.53
C ASP A 421 24.25 3.57 -2.39
N ALA A 422 25.17 2.64 -2.10
CA ALA A 422 26.34 2.40 -2.92
C ALA A 422 26.52 0.90 -3.14
N LYS A 423 26.72 0.50 -4.39
CA LYS A 423 26.90 -0.90 -4.77
C LYS A 423 27.94 -1.02 -5.88
N LEU A 424 28.74 -2.07 -5.82
CA LEU A 424 29.68 -2.49 -6.84
C LEU A 424 29.51 -3.99 -7.09
N ASP A 425 29.34 -4.37 -8.35
CA ASP A 425 29.41 -5.77 -8.77
C ASP A 425 30.62 -6.00 -9.69
N PHE A 426 31.32 -7.08 -9.44
CA PHE A 426 32.55 -7.40 -10.17
C PHE A 426 32.84 -8.90 -10.17
N ALA A 427 33.50 -9.36 -11.26
CA ALA A 427 33.94 -10.75 -11.39
C ALA A 427 35.36 -10.95 -10.82
N VAL A 428 35.58 -12.10 -10.20
CA VAL A 428 36.91 -12.57 -9.77
C VAL A 428 37.17 -13.96 -10.35
N GLY A 429 38.01 -13.98 -11.37
CA GLY A 429 38.17 -15.18 -12.21
C GLY A 429 36.88 -15.47 -12.99
N ASP A 430 36.70 -16.72 -13.39
CA ASP A 430 35.55 -17.15 -14.19
C ASP A 430 34.39 -17.71 -13.33
N ALA A 431 34.64 -17.94 -12.04
CA ALA A 431 33.71 -18.68 -11.17
C ALA A 431 33.02 -17.82 -10.10
N HIS A 432 33.48 -16.61 -9.85
CA HIS A 432 32.94 -15.77 -8.77
C HIS A 432 32.48 -14.43 -9.28
N ARG A 433 31.25 -14.00 -8.90
CA ARG A 433 30.75 -12.65 -9.09
C ARG A 433 30.32 -12.09 -7.74
N PHE A 434 31.04 -11.07 -7.30
CA PHE A 434 30.77 -10.40 -6.02
C PHE A 434 29.88 -9.20 -6.23
N VAL A 435 28.93 -9.02 -5.31
CA VAL A 435 28.17 -7.78 -5.12
C VAL A 435 28.48 -7.29 -3.71
N VAL A 436 29.07 -6.11 -3.61
CA VAL A 436 29.38 -5.49 -2.31
C VAL A 436 28.76 -4.09 -2.26
N GLY A 437 28.31 -3.68 -1.08
CA GLY A 437 27.75 -2.35 -0.98
C GLY A 437 27.48 -1.90 0.45
N GLY A 438 26.93 -0.72 0.55
CA GLY A 438 26.51 -0.12 1.81
C GLY A 438 25.37 0.84 1.62
N GLN A 439 24.65 1.10 2.71
CA GLN A 439 23.51 2.00 2.76
C GLN A 439 23.61 2.86 4.01
N LEU A 440 23.24 4.14 3.88
CA LEU A 440 23.04 5.06 4.99
C LEU A 440 21.62 5.59 4.90
N ILE A 441 20.88 5.51 6.01
CA ILE A 441 19.55 6.10 6.16
C ILE A 441 19.63 7.09 7.31
N ASP A 442 19.20 8.34 7.07
CA ASP A 442 19.07 9.39 8.06
C ASP A 442 17.68 9.99 7.92
N GLY A 443 16.79 9.61 8.83
CA GLY A 443 15.39 9.98 8.81
C GLY A 443 14.93 10.59 10.12
N GLU A 444 13.90 11.43 10.02
CA GLU A 444 13.27 12.06 11.16
C GLU A 444 11.75 12.14 10.96
N LEU A 445 11.03 12.06 12.08
CA LEU A 445 9.59 12.26 12.16
C LEU A 445 9.29 13.34 13.18
N GLU A 446 8.69 14.43 12.75
CA GLU A 446 8.10 15.44 13.58
C GLU A 446 6.60 15.18 13.74
N ASP A 447 6.15 15.02 14.98
CA ASP A 447 4.73 14.88 15.29
C ASP A 447 4.34 15.81 16.44
N GLY A 448 3.32 16.63 16.23
CA GLY A 448 2.84 17.60 17.23
C GLY A 448 2.34 16.97 18.54
N VAL A 449 2.17 15.66 18.60
CA VAL A 449 1.82 14.94 19.83
C VAL A 449 3.05 14.63 20.69
N PHE A 450 4.22 14.55 20.10
CA PHE A 450 5.45 14.25 20.84
C PHE A 450 5.77 15.36 21.84
N GLY A 451 6.07 15.00 23.08
CA GLY A 451 6.34 15.92 24.19
C GLY A 451 5.11 16.39 24.96
N MET A 452 3.89 16.09 24.49
CA MET A 452 2.66 16.48 25.22
C MET A 452 2.53 15.78 26.57
N GLU A 453 3.13 14.61 26.76
CA GLU A 453 3.18 13.88 28.03
C GLU A 453 3.97 14.63 29.13
N GLY A 454 4.89 15.51 28.77
CA GLY A 454 5.65 16.36 29.66
C GLY A 454 5.01 17.72 30.01
N GLY A 455 3.70 17.89 29.71
CA GLY A 455 2.97 19.14 29.97
C GLY A 455 3.23 20.26 28.95
N GLY A 456 3.97 19.99 27.89
CA GLY A 456 4.17 20.90 26.75
C GLY A 456 2.90 21.03 25.91
N ASP A 457 2.85 22.08 25.11
CA ASP A 457 1.80 22.35 24.14
C ASP A 457 1.99 21.58 22.83
N GLY A 458 2.94 20.63 22.81
CA GLY A 458 3.31 19.84 21.64
C GLY A 458 4.04 20.70 20.59
N GLY A 459 4.86 20.07 19.81
CA GLY A 459 5.54 20.69 18.68
C GLY A 459 7.06 20.76 18.79
N GLY A 460 7.71 20.43 17.70
CA GLY A 460 9.17 20.49 17.56
C GLY A 460 9.95 19.34 18.18
N THR A 461 9.28 18.33 18.76
CA THR A 461 9.97 17.10 19.18
C THR A 461 10.04 16.14 18.00
N VAL A 462 11.25 15.74 17.67
CA VAL A 462 11.58 14.89 16.54
C VAL A 462 12.05 13.52 17.05
N GLN A 463 11.54 12.47 16.44
CA GLN A 463 12.03 11.11 16.61
C GLN A 463 12.95 10.77 15.43
N GLU A 464 14.23 10.52 15.73
CA GLU A 464 15.22 10.15 14.73
C GLU A 464 15.20 8.66 14.40
N HIS A 465 15.48 8.34 13.10
CA HIS A 465 15.71 7.00 12.57
C HIS A 465 17.00 7.00 11.76
N LYS A 466 18.08 6.49 12.35
CA LYS A 466 19.40 6.46 11.70
C LYS A 466 19.91 5.03 11.62
N MET A 467 20.28 4.61 10.41
CA MET A 467 20.80 3.28 10.18
C MET A 467 21.94 3.30 9.17
N TRP A 468 22.99 2.54 9.42
CA TRP A 468 24.03 2.26 8.43
C TRP A 468 24.16 0.75 8.21
N SER A 469 24.58 0.37 7.02
CA SER A 469 24.65 -1.02 6.63
C SER A 469 25.83 -1.30 5.71
N LEU A 470 26.36 -2.50 5.82
CA LEU A 470 27.32 -3.06 4.85
C LEU A 470 26.89 -4.46 4.45
N PHE A 471 27.03 -4.79 3.18
CA PHE A 471 26.70 -6.12 2.67
C PHE A 471 27.71 -6.62 1.64
N ALA A 472 27.79 -7.94 1.54
CA ALA A 472 28.55 -8.63 0.52
C ALA A 472 27.82 -9.92 0.13
N GLU A 473 27.81 -10.22 -1.16
CA GLU A 473 27.23 -11.44 -1.72
C GLU A 473 28.21 -11.99 -2.78
N ASP A 474 28.47 -13.29 -2.76
CA ASP A 474 29.23 -14.03 -3.79
C ASP A 474 28.28 -14.97 -4.54
N ASN A 475 28.21 -14.82 -5.84
CA ASN A 475 27.57 -15.74 -6.76
C ASN A 475 28.65 -16.61 -7.36
N TRP A 476 28.84 -17.80 -6.77
CA TRP A 476 29.89 -18.77 -7.10
C TRP A 476 29.36 -19.83 -8.05
N ASN A 477 30.02 -19.99 -9.18
CA ASN A 477 29.73 -21.02 -10.18
C ASN A 477 30.81 -22.14 -10.11
N PRO A 478 30.68 -23.14 -9.19
CA PRO A 478 31.64 -24.24 -9.08
C PRO A 478 31.67 -25.11 -10.34
N VAL A 479 30.59 -25.19 -11.06
CA VAL A 479 30.42 -25.77 -12.38
C VAL A 479 29.41 -24.94 -13.17
N GLU A 480 29.44 -25.00 -14.49
CA GLU A 480 28.60 -24.18 -15.38
C GLU A 480 27.07 -24.30 -15.06
N ALA A 481 26.63 -25.49 -14.68
CA ALA A 481 25.22 -25.77 -14.38
C ALA A 481 24.79 -25.43 -12.93
N LEU A 482 25.67 -24.92 -12.07
CA LEU A 482 25.37 -24.69 -10.66
C LEU A 482 25.88 -23.32 -10.21
N THR A 483 24.98 -22.49 -9.72
CA THR A 483 25.30 -21.24 -9.03
C THR A 483 24.96 -21.38 -7.55
N VAL A 484 25.93 -21.05 -6.69
CA VAL A 484 25.75 -20.97 -5.23
C VAL A 484 25.92 -19.53 -4.79
N THR A 485 24.87 -18.93 -4.24
CA THR A 485 24.86 -17.57 -3.72
C THR A 485 25.02 -17.59 -2.21
N LEU A 486 26.04 -16.90 -1.71
CA LEU A 486 26.28 -16.71 -0.28
C LEU A 486 26.35 -15.21 0.00
N GLY A 487 25.49 -14.74 0.87
CA GLY A 487 25.39 -13.32 1.20
C GLY A 487 25.32 -13.09 2.71
N LEU A 488 25.81 -11.91 3.11
CA LEU A 488 25.72 -11.42 4.48
C LEU A 488 25.56 -9.90 4.47
N ARG A 489 24.61 -9.41 5.28
CA ARG A 489 24.43 -8.00 5.56
C ARG A 489 24.47 -7.75 7.06
N HIS A 490 25.12 -6.67 7.43
CA HIS A 490 25.10 -6.11 8.78
C HIS A 490 24.45 -4.74 8.71
N ASP A 491 23.44 -4.53 9.55
CA ASP A 491 22.75 -3.26 9.77
C ASP A 491 22.95 -2.83 11.23
N ASP A 492 23.08 -1.53 11.47
CA ASP A 492 23.17 -0.96 12.82
C ASP A 492 22.31 0.30 12.92
N HIS A 493 21.37 0.26 13.86
CA HIS A 493 20.36 1.30 14.06
C HIS A 493 20.57 2.03 15.40
N ASN A 494 20.29 3.33 15.41
CA ASN A 494 20.55 4.19 16.58
C ASN A 494 19.75 3.84 17.85
N ILE A 495 18.67 3.03 17.78
CA ILE A 495 17.83 2.67 18.93
C ILE A 495 17.97 1.18 19.25
N PHE A 496 17.63 0.28 18.35
CA PHE A 496 17.61 -1.17 18.62
C PHE A 496 18.93 -1.89 18.31
N GLY A 497 19.96 -1.20 17.80
CA GLY A 497 21.30 -1.76 17.58
C GLY A 497 21.41 -2.62 16.33
N SER A 498 22.24 -3.67 16.39
CA SER A 498 22.72 -4.42 15.23
C SER A 498 21.83 -5.57 14.84
N GLN A 499 21.68 -5.79 13.51
CA GLN A 499 21.04 -6.95 12.89
C GLN A 499 21.95 -7.59 11.84
N LEU A 500 21.87 -8.94 11.72
CA LEU A 500 22.57 -9.70 10.69
C LEU A 500 21.57 -10.42 9.80
N SER A 501 21.74 -10.30 8.49
CA SER A 501 20.88 -10.94 7.50
C SER A 501 21.71 -11.84 6.56
N PRO A 502 21.98 -13.10 6.96
CA PRO A 502 22.62 -14.09 6.11
C PRO A 502 21.68 -14.66 5.04
N ARG A 503 22.27 -15.11 3.94
CA ARG A 503 21.58 -15.80 2.85
C ARG A 503 22.48 -16.88 2.28
N ALA A 504 21.89 -18.04 1.97
CA ALA A 504 22.53 -19.10 1.21
C ALA A 504 21.52 -19.70 0.24
N TYR A 505 21.82 -19.68 -1.06
CA TYR A 505 20.90 -20.10 -2.10
C TYR A 505 21.64 -20.87 -3.19
N ALA A 506 21.01 -21.86 -3.81
CA ALA A 506 21.56 -22.59 -4.93
C ALA A 506 20.58 -22.61 -6.10
N VAL A 507 21.11 -22.45 -7.31
CA VAL A 507 20.40 -22.57 -8.58
C VAL A 507 21.13 -23.63 -9.39
N TRP A 508 20.41 -24.68 -9.78
CA TRP A 508 20.96 -25.81 -10.52
C TRP A 508 20.18 -26.02 -11.81
N ASP A 509 20.83 -25.80 -12.95
CA ASP A 509 20.31 -26.13 -14.26
C ASP A 509 20.48 -27.63 -14.50
N VAL A 510 19.43 -28.41 -14.14
CA VAL A 510 19.39 -29.87 -14.29
C VAL A 510 19.46 -30.25 -15.77
N SER A 511 18.87 -29.45 -16.63
CA SER A 511 18.93 -29.51 -18.09
C SER A 511 18.49 -28.16 -18.71
N GLU A 512 18.55 -27.99 -20.01
CA GLU A 512 18.06 -26.82 -20.72
C GLU A 512 16.58 -26.47 -20.41
N ALA A 513 15.77 -27.49 -20.08
CA ALA A 513 14.34 -27.32 -19.79
C ALA A 513 14.01 -27.26 -18.30
N TRP A 514 14.91 -27.63 -17.39
CA TRP A 514 14.63 -27.81 -15.97
C TRP A 514 15.67 -27.11 -15.10
N THR A 515 15.21 -26.19 -14.26
CA THR A 515 16.01 -25.54 -13.21
C THR A 515 15.45 -25.84 -11.83
N LEU A 516 16.29 -26.29 -10.92
CA LEU A 516 16.00 -26.50 -9.51
C LEU A 516 16.65 -25.38 -8.70
N LYS A 517 15.87 -24.71 -7.85
CA LYS A 517 16.36 -23.65 -6.97
C LYS A 517 16.02 -23.97 -5.53
N GLY A 518 16.81 -23.46 -4.60
CA GLY A 518 16.44 -23.53 -3.19
C GLY A 518 17.47 -22.89 -2.28
N GLY A 519 17.03 -22.53 -1.09
CA GLY A 519 17.93 -21.90 -0.14
C GLY A 519 17.24 -21.44 1.13
N VAL A 520 18.04 -20.76 1.94
CA VAL A 520 17.64 -20.11 3.17
C VAL A 520 17.98 -18.63 3.08
N SER A 521 17.03 -17.77 3.38
CA SER A 521 17.21 -16.32 3.47
C SER A 521 16.62 -15.79 4.76
N THR A 522 17.21 -14.74 5.29
CA THR A 522 16.70 -14.06 6.48
C THR A 522 16.26 -12.64 6.13
N GLY A 523 15.34 -12.12 6.93
CA GLY A 523 14.89 -10.76 6.81
C GLY A 523 14.60 -10.16 8.17
N PHE A 524 14.53 -8.83 8.19
CA PHE A 524 14.06 -8.10 9.36
C PHE A 524 13.24 -6.88 8.95
N LYS A 525 12.40 -6.42 9.89
CA LYS A 525 11.63 -5.19 9.74
C LYS A 525 11.85 -4.33 10.97
N THR A 526 12.10 -3.05 10.73
CA THR A 526 12.25 -2.09 11.81
C THR A 526 10.89 -1.81 12.47
N PRO A 527 10.85 -1.59 13.80
CA PRO A 527 9.70 -0.93 14.42
C PRO A 527 9.45 0.42 13.74
N LYS A 528 8.19 0.84 13.69
CA LYS A 528 7.86 2.19 13.18
C LYS A 528 8.49 3.25 14.07
N THR A 529 8.95 4.34 13.46
CA THR A 529 9.56 5.46 14.19
C THR A 529 8.67 5.99 15.32
N THR A 530 7.36 6.06 15.06
CA THR A 530 6.33 6.43 16.06
C THR A 530 6.29 5.46 17.24
N ASP A 531 6.43 4.15 16.99
CA ASP A 531 6.35 3.14 18.05
C ASP A 531 7.57 3.15 18.98
N LEU A 532 8.71 3.65 18.49
CA LEU A 532 9.95 3.77 19.29
C LEU A 532 9.99 5.02 20.17
N TYR A 533 9.03 5.95 20.03
CA TYR A 533 8.97 7.15 20.85
C TYR A 533 8.67 6.80 22.33
N ASP A 534 9.41 7.42 23.28
CA ASP A 534 9.17 7.19 24.70
C ASP A 534 8.13 8.17 25.26
N GLY A 535 6.87 7.97 24.94
CA GLY A 535 5.78 8.83 25.37
C GLY A 535 4.48 8.57 24.62
N VAL A 536 3.57 9.54 24.71
CA VAL A 536 2.27 9.47 23.99
C VAL A 536 2.46 9.77 22.52
N THR A 537 2.04 8.84 21.64
CA THR A 537 2.18 8.94 20.18
C THR A 537 0.87 9.29 19.48
N GLY A 538 -0.23 9.26 20.18
CA GLY A 538 -1.53 9.57 19.62
C GLY A 538 -2.69 9.17 20.52
N PHE A 539 -3.90 9.25 19.97
CA PHE A 539 -5.11 8.85 20.68
C PHE A 539 -6.05 8.11 19.75
N GLY A 540 -6.53 6.95 20.19
CA GLY A 540 -7.64 6.24 19.60
C GLY A 540 -8.99 6.80 20.05
N GLY A 541 -10.09 6.33 19.41
CA GLY A 541 -11.44 6.78 19.73
C GLY A 541 -11.61 8.30 19.57
N GLN A 542 -10.93 8.91 18.60
CA GLN A 542 -10.94 10.36 18.37
C GLN A 542 -10.45 11.20 19.57
N GLY A 543 -9.47 10.70 20.30
CA GLY A 543 -8.86 11.44 21.42
C GLY A 543 -9.15 10.88 22.82
N THR A 544 -9.75 9.71 22.93
CA THR A 544 -10.20 9.16 24.23
C THR A 544 -9.23 8.14 24.82
N THR A 545 -8.48 7.38 24.01
CA THR A 545 -7.57 6.33 24.46
C THR A 545 -6.14 6.64 24.04
N PRO A 546 -5.20 6.84 24.97
CA PRO A 546 -3.80 7.09 24.62
C PRO A 546 -3.17 5.90 23.87
N PHE A 547 -2.39 6.22 22.83
CA PHE A 547 -1.39 5.34 22.24
C PHE A 547 -0.05 5.74 22.82
N VAL A 548 0.76 4.77 23.24
CA VAL A 548 2.04 4.99 23.89
C VAL A 548 3.11 4.22 23.15
N GLY A 549 4.20 4.88 22.80
CA GLY A 549 5.34 4.23 22.17
C GLY A 549 6.11 3.34 23.14
N ASN A 550 6.99 2.52 22.60
CA ASN A 550 7.80 1.55 23.34
C ASN A 550 9.23 1.54 22.79
N PRO A 551 10.17 2.27 23.40
CA PRO A 551 11.57 2.29 22.93
C PRO A 551 12.32 0.96 23.14
N ASP A 552 11.73 0.00 23.87
CA ASP A 552 12.31 -1.33 24.09
C ASP A 552 12.01 -2.32 22.96
N LEU A 553 11.25 -1.91 21.92
CA LEU A 553 10.92 -2.76 20.78
C LEU A 553 12.17 -3.22 20.05
N GLN A 554 12.17 -4.52 19.74
CA GLN A 554 13.15 -5.15 18.86
C GLN A 554 12.61 -5.26 17.44
N PRO A 555 13.48 -5.32 16.42
CA PRO A 555 13.06 -5.61 15.07
C PRO A 555 12.36 -6.96 14.97
N GLU A 556 11.35 -7.02 14.11
CA GLU A 556 10.76 -8.28 13.69
C GLU A 556 11.76 -9.02 12.79
N THR A 557 11.96 -10.31 12.98
CA THR A 557 12.90 -11.11 12.17
C THR A 557 12.23 -12.32 11.55
N SER A 558 12.79 -12.82 10.45
CA SER A 558 12.30 -14.05 9.82
C SER A 558 13.40 -14.89 9.21
N VAL A 559 13.17 -16.20 9.19
CA VAL A 559 13.98 -17.18 8.47
C VAL A 559 13.08 -17.92 7.48
N ASN A 560 13.35 -17.71 6.19
CA ASN A 560 12.64 -18.38 5.10
C ASN A 560 13.50 -19.51 4.52
N SER A 561 12.90 -20.66 4.32
CA SER A 561 13.46 -21.79 3.60
C SER A 561 12.55 -22.13 2.43
N GLU A 562 13.11 -22.26 1.22
CA GLU A 562 12.31 -22.61 0.05
C GLU A 562 13.05 -23.54 -0.90
N ILE A 563 12.27 -24.28 -1.68
CA ILE A 563 12.70 -25.06 -2.83
C ILE A 563 11.72 -24.86 -3.97
N ALA A 564 12.23 -24.64 -5.18
CA ALA A 564 11.44 -24.33 -6.37
C ALA A 564 11.95 -25.10 -7.58
N LEU A 565 11.02 -25.62 -8.38
CA LEU A 565 11.30 -26.30 -9.62
C LEU A 565 10.67 -25.51 -10.76
N TYR A 566 11.46 -25.18 -11.78
CA TYR A 566 11.04 -24.48 -13.01
C TYR A 566 11.16 -25.41 -14.18
N TRP A 567 10.19 -25.30 -15.09
CA TRP A 567 10.22 -26.01 -16.36
C TRP A 567 9.73 -25.11 -17.50
N THR A 568 10.41 -25.21 -18.64
CA THR A 568 10.06 -24.53 -19.88
C THR A 568 10.09 -25.53 -21.03
N SER A 569 9.09 -25.47 -21.89
CA SER A 569 9.10 -26.29 -23.12
C SER A 569 10.16 -25.80 -24.10
N PRO A 570 10.70 -26.67 -24.99
CA PRO A 570 11.74 -26.30 -25.95
C PRO A 570 11.34 -25.24 -26.98
N ASP A 571 10.03 -24.99 -27.14
CA ASP A 571 9.44 -23.98 -28.01
C ASP A 571 9.01 -22.73 -27.25
N ASP A 572 9.29 -22.68 -25.95
CA ASP A 572 8.93 -21.61 -25.00
C ASP A 572 7.41 -21.29 -24.93
N ALA A 573 6.57 -22.11 -25.58
CA ALA A 573 5.14 -21.92 -25.57
C ALA A 573 4.49 -22.25 -24.21
N HIS A 574 5.16 -23.07 -23.40
CA HIS A 574 4.66 -23.58 -22.12
C HIS A 574 5.72 -23.47 -21.04
N ASN A 575 5.31 -23.00 -19.88
CA ASN A 575 6.16 -23.05 -18.70
C ASN A 575 5.33 -23.30 -17.43
N PHE A 576 5.97 -23.83 -16.41
CA PHE A 576 5.44 -23.81 -15.05
C PHE A 576 6.55 -23.76 -14.01
N ASN A 577 6.18 -23.30 -12.82
CA ASN A 577 7.00 -23.41 -11.63
C ASN A 577 6.19 -23.94 -10.44
N VAL A 578 6.89 -24.62 -9.53
CA VAL A 578 6.33 -25.07 -8.25
C VAL A 578 7.33 -24.67 -7.17
N THR A 579 6.87 -23.92 -6.18
CA THR A 579 7.67 -23.51 -5.02
C THR A 579 7.03 -24.02 -3.74
N VAL A 580 7.81 -24.61 -2.85
CA VAL A 580 7.40 -24.94 -1.47
C VAL A 580 8.24 -24.08 -0.54
N PHE A 581 7.60 -23.43 0.41
CA PHE A 581 8.27 -22.49 1.32
C PHE A 581 7.80 -22.65 2.75
N ARG A 582 8.67 -22.25 3.69
CA ARG A 582 8.39 -22.08 5.11
C ARG A 582 9.11 -20.84 5.60
N ASN A 583 8.38 -19.96 6.24
CA ASN A 583 8.89 -18.77 6.90
C ASN A 583 8.54 -18.82 8.38
N ASP A 584 9.53 -18.92 9.24
CA ASP A 584 9.43 -18.79 10.69
C ASP A 584 9.76 -17.32 11.05
N PHE A 585 8.90 -16.70 11.80
CA PHE A 585 8.86 -15.27 12.06
C PHE A 585 8.85 -15.04 13.57
N ASP A 586 9.81 -14.28 14.07
CA ASP A 586 10.04 -14.02 15.48
C ASP A 586 9.88 -12.53 15.80
N ASP A 587 9.58 -12.22 17.07
CA ASP A 587 9.46 -10.87 17.61
C ASP A 587 8.41 -9.99 16.91
N LYS A 588 7.33 -10.59 16.40
CA LYS A 588 6.27 -9.85 15.74
C LYS A 588 5.75 -8.71 16.61
N ILE A 589 5.72 -7.50 16.04
CA ILE A 589 5.19 -6.32 16.72
C ILE A 589 3.66 -6.29 16.56
N ALA A 590 2.97 -6.27 17.69
CA ALA A 590 1.52 -6.13 17.72
C ALA A 590 1.08 -5.44 19.01
N ARG A 591 -0.19 -5.02 19.03
CA ARG A 591 -0.77 -4.43 20.23
C ARG A 591 -0.82 -5.47 21.35
N GLY A 592 -0.13 -5.18 22.44
CA GLY A 592 -0.11 -6.01 23.64
C GLY A 592 -1.31 -5.76 24.56
N GLU A 593 -1.38 -6.52 25.66
CA GLU A 593 -2.24 -6.20 26.80
C GLU A 593 -1.79 -4.86 27.39
N THR A 594 -2.68 -4.17 28.11
CA THR A 594 -2.37 -2.90 28.77
C THR A 594 -1.20 -3.08 29.74
N SER A 595 -0.03 -2.56 29.40
CA SER A 595 1.14 -2.57 30.26
C SER A 595 0.86 -1.70 31.49
N LEU A 596 1.59 -1.91 32.60
CA LEU A 596 1.55 -0.97 33.71
C LEU A 596 2.17 0.37 33.29
N SER A 597 1.65 1.49 33.78
CA SER A 597 2.28 2.78 33.54
C SER A 597 3.63 2.87 34.24
N CYS A 598 4.55 3.69 33.73
CA CYS A 598 5.86 3.89 34.35
C CYS A 598 5.77 4.49 35.78
N GLU A 599 4.71 5.21 36.07
CA GLU A 599 4.42 5.65 37.44
C GLU A 599 4.11 4.46 38.37
N GLN A 600 3.32 3.50 37.93
CA GLN A 600 2.97 2.31 38.72
C GLN A 600 4.15 1.38 38.92
N THR A 601 5.10 1.31 37.98
CA THR A 601 6.31 0.48 38.08
C THR A 601 7.48 1.22 38.73
N GLY A 602 7.35 2.53 39.08
CA GLY A 602 8.44 3.36 39.53
C GLY A 602 9.51 3.60 38.44
N GLY A 603 9.14 3.60 37.19
CA GLY A 603 10.03 3.78 36.03
C GLY A 603 10.76 2.50 35.59
N VAL A 604 10.43 1.35 36.16
CA VAL A 604 11.04 0.07 35.75
C VAL A 604 10.37 -0.43 34.49
N ARG A 605 11.15 -0.61 33.41
CA ARG A 605 10.67 -1.12 32.13
C ARG A 605 10.58 -2.67 32.15
N PRO A 606 9.66 -3.27 31.35
CA PRO A 606 8.74 -2.62 30.43
C PRO A 606 7.59 -1.89 31.14
N CYS A 607 7.32 -0.66 30.71
CA CYS A 607 6.20 0.15 31.19
C CYS A 607 5.73 1.13 30.11
N ALA A 608 4.51 1.66 30.24
CA ALA A 608 3.97 2.66 29.32
C ALA A 608 4.17 4.08 29.91
N ASN A 609 4.91 4.94 29.19
CA ASN A 609 5.15 6.31 29.59
C ASN A 609 3.97 7.22 29.22
N LEU A 610 3.03 7.38 30.13
CA LEU A 610 1.90 8.31 29.98
C LEU A 610 2.24 9.74 30.40
N GLY A 611 3.37 9.94 31.12
CA GLY A 611 3.75 11.23 31.68
C GLY A 611 2.59 11.87 32.44
N ASP A 612 2.38 13.15 32.23
CA ASP A 612 1.31 13.91 32.88
C ASP A 612 -0.10 13.40 32.60
N TYR A 613 -0.32 12.65 31.49
CA TYR A 613 -1.61 12.03 31.21
C TYR A 613 -2.04 10.98 32.23
N ALA A 614 -1.11 10.40 32.98
CA ALA A 614 -1.40 9.44 34.05
C ALA A 614 -2.34 10.02 35.11
N GLN A 615 -2.23 11.32 35.45
CA GLN A 615 -3.11 12.00 36.40
C GLN A 615 -4.58 12.07 35.97
N LEU A 616 -4.89 11.81 34.70
CA LEU A 616 -6.27 11.76 34.20
C LEU A 616 -6.98 10.44 34.48
N GLY A 617 -6.26 9.45 35.04
CA GLY A 617 -6.81 8.18 35.47
C GLY A 617 -7.19 7.25 34.32
N TYR A 618 -6.44 7.24 33.22
CA TYR A 618 -6.65 6.26 32.16
C TYR A 618 -6.43 4.84 32.70
N THR A 619 -7.44 3.99 32.52
CA THR A 619 -7.37 2.56 32.88
C THR A 619 -7.03 1.68 31.67
N THR A 620 -7.13 2.23 30.45
CA THR A 620 -6.82 1.55 29.20
C THR A 620 -6.00 2.48 28.33
N TYR A 621 -4.93 1.96 27.77
CA TYR A 621 -4.08 2.59 26.76
C TYR A 621 -3.50 1.50 25.87
N ALA A 622 -3.04 1.86 24.69
CA ALA A 622 -2.51 0.91 23.73
C ALA A 622 -1.01 1.12 23.54
N GLN A 623 -0.26 0.03 23.62
CA GLN A 623 1.18 -0.02 23.39
C GLN A 623 1.51 -1.21 22.51
N ASN A 624 2.38 -1.01 21.52
CA ASN A 624 2.93 -2.10 20.75
C ASN A 624 4.07 -2.77 21.53
N ILE A 625 4.10 -4.09 21.48
CA ILE A 625 5.14 -4.94 22.11
C ILE A 625 5.56 -6.01 21.11
N ASN A 626 6.75 -6.57 21.30
CA ASN A 626 7.11 -7.79 20.61
C ASN A 626 6.29 -8.93 21.21
N ILE A 627 5.44 -9.51 20.38
CA ILE A 627 4.76 -10.75 20.66
C ILE A 627 5.27 -11.78 19.67
N ASP A 628 5.76 -12.76 20.15
CA ASP A 628 5.82 -14.16 19.76
C ASP A 628 6.03 -14.58 18.27
N GLU A 629 6.14 -15.88 18.15
CA GLU A 629 6.47 -16.61 16.95
C GLU A 629 5.24 -16.78 16.04
N VAL A 630 5.44 -16.60 14.75
CA VAL A 630 4.46 -16.91 13.70
C VAL A 630 5.11 -17.82 12.67
N ARG A 631 4.41 -18.83 12.24
CA ARG A 631 4.82 -19.67 11.11
C ARG A 631 3.92 -19.46 9.92
N ILE A 632 4.53 -19.29 8.74
CA ILE A 632 3.84 -19.24 7.46
C ILE A 632 4.50 -20.27 6.55
N GLN A 633 3.74 -21.25 6.07
CA GLN A 633 4.25 -22.28 5.17
C GLN A 633 3.27 -22.52 4.03
N GLY A 634 3.77 -22.99 2.90
CA GLY A 634 2.87 -23.17 1.78
C GLY A 634 3.51 -23.72 0.52
N ALA A 635 2.70 -23.72 -0.52
CA ALA A 635 3.11 -24.09 -1.86
C ALA A 635 2.51 -23.15 -2.89
N GLU A 636 3.29 -22.78 -3.86
CA GLU A 636 2.90 -21.96 -5.01
C GLU A 636 3.08 -22.79 -6.29
N VAL A 637 2.11 -22.74 -7.18
CA VAL A 637 2.19 -23.32 -8.52
C VAL A 637 1.74 -22.24 -9.49
N ALA A 638 2.54 -21.97 -10.49
CA ALA A 638 2.17 -21.02 -11.56
C ALA A 638 2.60 -21.58 -12.91
N GLY A 639 1.90 -21.21 -13.96
CA GLY A 639 2.28 -21.63 -15.30
C GLY A 639 1.53 -20.89 -16.40
N ARG A 640 2.13 -20.92 -17.56
CA ARG A 640 1.57 -20.43 -18.82
C ARG A 640 1.51 -21.59 -19.82
N TRP A 641 0.40 -21.68 -20.52
CA TRP A 641 0.17 -22.66 -21.54
C TRP A 641 -0.34 -22.01 -22.84
N GLY A 642 0.48 -22.04 -23.89
CA GLY A 642 0.05 -21.65 -25.23
C GLY A 642 -0.87 -22.74 -25.82
N ILE A 643 -2.18 -22.46 -25.91
CA ILE A 643 -3.16 -23.39 -26.48
C ILE A 643 -3.08 -23.34 -28.01
N THR A 644 -2.90 -22.13 -28.54
CA THR A 644 -2.60 -21.83 -29.96
C THR A 644 -1.68 -20.62 -30.00
N ASP A 645 -1.21 -20.22 -31.16
CA ASP A 645 -0.37 -19.00 -31.32
C ASP A 645 -1.09 -17.72 -30.86
N THR A 646 -2.43 -17.73 -30.79
CA THR A 646 -3.24 -16.57 -30.41
C THR A 646 -4.00 -16.74 -29.09
N LEU A 647 -4.00 -17.93 -28.50
CA LEU A 647 -4.74 -18.24 -27.28
C LEU A 647 -3.83 -18.84 -26.24
N SER A 648 -3.70 -18.18 -25.09
CA SER A 648 -2.90 -18.66 -23.97
C SER A 648 -3.70 -18.70 -22.66
N LEU A 649 -3.40 -19.67 -21.83
CA LEU A 649 -3.89 -19.80 -20.46
C LEU A 649 -2.73 -19.52 -19.51
N ARG A 650 -2.93 -18.61 -18.55
CA ARG A 650 -2.07 -18.44 -17.38
C ARG A 650 -2.87 -18.81 -16.14
N ALA A 651 -2.30 -19.58 -15.26
CA ALA A 651 -2.94 -19.94 -14.02
C ALA A 651 -1.92 -20.00 -12.89
N ASN A 652 -2.33 -19.61 -11.69
CA ASN A 652 -1.56 -19.85 -10.48
C ASN A 652 -2.47 -20.29 -9.34
N TYR A 653 -1.86 -21.01 -8.41
CA TYR A 653 -2.48 -21.44 -7.18
C TYR A 653 -1.49 -21.30 -6.03
N THR A 654 -1.94 -20.72 -4.93
CA THR A 654 -1.16 -20.56 -3.70
C THR A 654 -1.91 -21.20 -2.53
N LEU A 655 -1.24 -22.11 -1.85
CA LEU A 655 -1.62 -22.61 -0.53
C LEU A 655 -0.77 -21.89 0.51
N THR A 656 -1.40 -21.17 1.44
CA THR A 656 -0.74 -20.47 2.55
C THR A 656 -1.34 -20.95 3.87
N ASP A 657 -0.56 -21.63 4.68
CA ASP A 657 -0.93 -22.05 6.03
C ASP A 657 -0.16 -21.17 7.02
N SER A 658 -0.87 -20.31 7.76
CA SER A 658 -0.29 -19.41 8.75
C SER A 658 -0.80 -19.75 10.13
N GLU A 659 0.08 -19.72 11.14
CA GLU A 659 -0.25 -20.03 12.54
C GLU A 659 0.54 -19.11 13.48
N GLN A 660 -0.14 -18.50 14.41
CA GLN A 660 0.46 -17.80 15.54
C GLN A 660 0.83 -18.84 16.60
N LEU A 661 2.13 -19.02 16.87
CA LEU A 661 2.63 -20.11 17.72
C LEU A 661 2.61 -19.73 19.21
N SER A 662 2.46 -18.46 19.51
CA SER A 662 2.45 -17.95 20.88
C SER A 662 1.50 -16.76 21.04
N GLY A 663 1.44 -16.11 22.21
CA GLY A 663 0.56 -15.00 22.52
C GLY A 663 -0.92 -15.30 22.68
N ALA A 664 -1.71 -14.25 22.77
CA ALA A 664 -3.16 -14.34 23.01
C ALA A 664 -3.93 -14.98 21.85
N GLN A 665 -3.35 -15.00 20.66
CA GLN A 665 -3.97 -15.58 19.45
C GLN A 665 -3.31 -16.88 19.02
N ARG A 666 -2.64 -17.58 19.93
CA ARG A 666 -1.99 -18.87 19.65
C ARG A 666 -2.95 -19.87 19.00
N GLY A 667 -2.50 -20.53 17.94
CA GLY A 667 -3.26 -21.52 17.17
C GLY A 667 -4.24 -20.90 16.16
N LEU A 668 -4.30 -19.55 16.07
CA LEU A 668 -5.11 -18.86 15.05
C LEU A 668 -4.24 -18.47 13.85
N PRO A 669 -4.80 -18.42 12.65
CA PRO A 669 -4.07 -17.96 11.48
C PRO A 669 -3.84 -16.42 11.54
N LEU A 670 -2.99 -15.91 10.64
CA LEU A 670 -2.87 -14.47 10.42
C LEU A 670 -4.17 -13.91 9.86
N THR A 671 -4.51 -12.70 10.31
CA THR A 671 -5.70 -11.99 9.85
C THR A 671 -5.67 -11.76 8.34
N ASN A 672 -6.81 -11.89 7.70
CA ASN A 672 -7.01 -11.57 6.29
C ASN A 672 -6.14 -12.38 5.31
N THR A 673 -5.56 -13.49 5.75
CA THR A 673 -4.75 -14.38 4.91
C THR A 673 -5.63 -15.54 4.39
N ALA A 674 -5.80 -15.62 3.07
CA ALA A 674 -6.51 -16.73 2.45
C ALA A 674 -5.63 -17.98 2.44
N ARG A 675 -6.18 -19.11 2.92
CA ARG A 675 -5.45 -20.39 2.87
C ARG A 675 -5.28 -20.89 1.44
N HIS A 676 -6.29 -20.70 0.60
CA HIS A 676 -6.30 -21.08 -0.81
C HIS A 676 -6.58 -19.88 -1.66
N MET A 677 -5.67 -19.57 -2.58
CA MET A 677 -5.84 -18.53 -3.60
C MET A 677 -5.62 -19.16 -4.97
N ALA A 678 -6.43 -18.77 -5.93
CA ALA A 678 -6.23 -19.15 -7.31
C ALA A 678 -6.56 -17.99 -8.23
N ASN A 679 -5.73 -17.77 -9.24
CA ASN A 679 -6.00 -16.84 -10.33
C ASN A 679 -5.82 -17.58 -11.64
N THR A 680 -6.70 -17.32 -12.60
CA THR A 680 -6.65 -17.94 -13.93
C THR A 680 -7.02 -16.89 -14.97
N SER A 681 -6.18 -16.70 -15.97
CA SER A 681 -6.37 -15.73 -17.05
C SER A 681 -6.28 -16.43 -18.40
N LEU A 682 -7.38 -16.38 -19.15
CA LEU A 682 -7.44 -16.81 -20.54
C LEU A 682 -7.26 -15.57 -21.42
N ASN A 683 -6.20 -15.53 -22.21
CA ASN A 683 -5.85 -14.41 -23.06
C ASN A 683 -5.98 -14.84 -24.53
N TRP A 684 -6.76 -14.09 -25.30
CA TRP A 684 -7.04 -14.38 -26.71
C TRP A 684 -6.76 -13.15 -27.57
N GLN A 685 -5.74 -13.24 -28.42
CA GLN A 685 -5.50 -12.28 -29.50
C GLN A 685 -6.39 -12.67 -30.69
N ALA A 686 -7.65 -12.18 -30.67
CA ALA A 686 -8.66 -12.59 -31.67
C ALA A 686 -8.35 -12.11 -33.11
N THR A 687 -7.70 -10.93 -33.20
CA THR A 687 -7.12 -10.39 -34.45
C THR A 687 -5.87 -9.61 -34.11
N ASP A 688 -5.09 -9.16 -35.10
CA ASP A 688 -3.88 -8.31 -34.86
C ASP A 688 -4.18 -7.07 -34.03
N ASN A 689 -5.41 -6.58 -34.07
CA ASN A 689 -5.83 -5.34 -33.42
C ASN A 689 -6.77 -5.52 -32.22
N PHE A 690 -7.30 -6.74 -32.00
CA PHE A 690 -8.29 -6.97 -30.95
C PHE A 690 -7.91 -8.15 -30.05
N SER A 691 -7.82 -7.88 -28.76
CA SER A 691 -7.55 -8.88 -27.71
C SER A 691 -8.69 -8.94 -26.70
N LEU A 692 -8.87 -10.14 -26.12
CA LEU A 692 -9.80 -10.42 -25.03
C LEU A 692 -9.06 -11.12 -23.91
N GLN A 693 -9.44 -10.81 -22.66
CA GLN A 693 -8.95 -11.45 -21.45
C GLN A 693 -10.14 -11.83 -20.56
N LEU A 694 -10.19 -13.08 -20.14
CA LEU A 694 -11.10 -13.52 -19.07
C LEU A 694 -10.25 -13.89 -17.86
N LEU A 695 -10.40 -13.15 -16.76
CA LEU A 695 -9.71 -13.37 -15.50
C LEU A 695 -10.68 -13.92 -14.45
N ALA A 696 -10.29 -14.99 -13.75
CA ALA A 696 -11.00 -15.55 -12.61
C ALA A 696 -10.11 -15.46 -11.38
N GLU A 697 -10.65 -14.98 -10.27
CA GLU A 697 -10.02 -14.94 -8.95
C GLU A 697 -10.85 -15.77 -7.98
N ALA A 698 -10.20 -16.63 -7.18
CA ALA A 698 -10.85 -17.39 -6.11
C ALA A 698 -10.05 -17.26 -4.81
N ARG A 699 -10.75 -17.04 -3.71
CA ARG A 699 -10.16 -16.91 -2.37
C ARG A 699 -10.99 -17.74 -1.40
N SER A 700 -10.31 -18.55 -0.56
CA SER A 700 -10.97 -19.25 0.56
C SER A 700 -11.33 -18.27 1.69
N LYS A 701 -12.08 -18.73 2.66
CA LYS A 701 -12.36 -18.02 3.90
C LYS A 701 -11.08 -17.50 4.54
N ARG A 702 -11.14 -16.28 5.11
CA ARG A 702 -10.01 -15.61 5.75
C ARG A 702 -10.36 -15.26 7.18
N TYR A 703 -9.47 -15.59 8.11
CA TYR A 703 -9.64 -15.23 9.50
C TYR A 703 -9.76 -13.70 9.64
N ARG A 704 -10.79 -13.25 10.33
CA ARG A 704 -11.04 -11.84 10.61
C ARG A 704 -10.57 -11.46 12.00
N ASP A 705 -11.20 -12.08 13.03
CA ASP A 705 -10.95 -11.83 14.44
C ASP A 705 -11.61 -12.90 15.31
N THR A 706 -11.48 -12.75 16.63
CA THR A 706 -12.19 -13.57 17.61
C THR A 706 -12.97 -12.65 18.54
N LEU A 707 -14.29 -12.85 18.66
CA LEU A 707 -15.16 -12.12 19.57
C LEU A 707 -15.79 -13.10 20.58
N ASN A 708 -15.63 -12.82 21.88
CA ASN A 708 -16.16 -13.66 22.95
C ASN A 708 -15.76 -15.15 22.81
N GLY A 709 -14.54 -15.43 22.36
CA GLY A 709 -14.04 -16.78 22.11
C GLY A 709 -14.56 -17.46 20.84
N VAL A 710 -15.37 -16.78 20.04
CA VAL A 710 -15.89 -17.29 18.76
C VAL A 710 -15.06 -16.72 17.61
N ARG A 711 -14.45 -17.60 16.82
CA ARG A 711 -13.73 -17.24 15.59
C ARG A 711 -14.72 -16.68 14.57
N ARG A 712 -14.33 -15.61 13.92
CA ARG A 712 -15.05 -14.98 12.80
C ARG A 712 -14.16 -14.95 11.57
N ASP A 713 -14.73 -15.28 10.42
CA ASP A 713 -14.04 -15.31 9.14
C ASP A 713 -14.80 -14.47 8.11
N TYR A 714 -14.10 -13.84 7.19
CA TYR A 714 -14.65 -13.40 5.91
C TYR A 714 -15.00 -14.61 5.05
N GLN A 715 -16.06 -14.50 4.26
CA GLN A 715 -16.51 -15.56 3.36
C GLN A 715 -15.52 -15.80 2.22
N ASP A 716 -15.57 -17.01 1.66
CA ASP A 716 -14.90 -17.36 0.42
C ASP A 716 -15.64 -16.74 -0.78
N TYR A 717 -14.91 -16.51 -1.87
CA TYR A 717 -15.50 -15.98 -3.09
C TYR A 717 -14.76 -16.45 -4.35
N THR A 718 -15.48 -16.39 -5.46
CA THR A 718 -14.93 -16.47 -6.81
C THR A 718 -15.53 -15.34 -7.64
N VAL A 719 -14.68 -14.57 -8.31
CA VAL A 719 -15.12 -13.45 -9.15
C VAL A 719 -14.48 -13.53 -10.53
N LEU A 720 -15.26 -13.17 -11.55
CA LEU A 720 -14.81 -13.10 -12.94
C LEU A 720 -14.70 -11.66 -13.40
N HIS A 721 -13.69 -11.38 -14.23
CA HIS A 721 -13.50 -10.09 -14.89
C HIS A 721 -13.30 -10.33 -16.38
N LEU A 722 -13.88 -9.47 -17.22
CA LEU A 722 -13.72 -9.52 -18.67
C LEU A 722 -13.03 -8.25 -19.15
N GLY A 723 -11.87 -8.40 -19.76
CA GLY A 723 -11.12 -7.32 -20.39
C GLY A 723 -11.15 -7.42 -21.91
N ALA A 724 -11.10 -6.28 -22.59
CA ALA A 724 -10.95 -6.17 -24.02
C ALA A 724 -10.09 -4.97 -24.38
N GLN A 725 -9.28 -5.11 -25.43
CA GLN A 725 -8.52 -4.01 -25.98
C GLN A 725 -8.64 -3.99 -27.49
N TYR A 726 -8.81 -2.81 -28.06
CA TYR A 726 -8.80 -2.58 -29.50
C TYR A 726 -7.76 -1.51 -29.87
N ARG A 727 -6.82 -1.86 -30.74
CA ARG A 727 -5.81 -0.96 -31.30
C ARG A 727 -6.28 -0.43 -32.66
N PHE A 728 -6.59 0.86 -32.74
CA PHE A 728 -6.95 1.50 -34.00
C PHE A 728 -5.75 1.58 -34.95
N ASN A 729 -4.59 1.83 -34.38
CA ASN A 729 -3.28 1.89 -35.03
C ASN A 729 -2.17 1.79 -33.97
N GLU A 730 -0.90 1.98 -34.36
CA GLU A 730 0.25 1.96 -33.45
C GLU A 730 0.22 3.08 -32.39
N HIS A 731 -0.58 4.13 -32.58
CA HIS A 731 -0.66 5.29 -31.72
C HIS A 731 -1.90 5.33 -30.82
N VAL A 732 -2.99 4.70 -31.20
CA VAL A 732 -4.27 4.85 -30.50
C VAL A 732 -4.87 3.50 -30.16
N SER A 733 -5.14 3.30 -28.89
CA SER A 733 -5.86 2.12 -28.38
C SER A 733 -6.96 2.50 -27.39
N VAL A 734 -7.99 1.67 -27.35
CA VAL A 734 -9.06 1.73 -26.34
C VAL A 734 -9.09 0.41 -25.60
N SER A 735 -9.11 0.47 -24.27
CA SER A 735 -9.23 -0.69 -23.40
C SER A 735 -10.50 -0.59 -22.56
N GLY A 736 -11.14 -1.72 -22.31
CA GLY A 736 -12.28 -1.80 -21.40
C GLY A 736 -12.19 -3.03 -20.52
N ARG A 737 -12.66 -2.92 -19.26
CA ARG A 737 -12.74 -4.05 -18.34
C ARG A 737 -14.03 -4.00 -17.54
N ILE A 738 -14.79 -5.09 -17.56
CA ILE A 738 -15.92 -5.32 -16.68
C ILE A 738 -15.39 -6.10 -15.47
N ASN A 739 -15.35 -5.44 -14.32
CA ASN A 739 -15.06 -6.08 -13.05
C ASN A 739 -16.32 -6.71 -12.49
N ASN A 740 -16.19 -7.85 -11.80
CA ASN A 740 -17.30 -8.61 -11.25
C ASN A 740 -18.37 -8.93 -12.32
N LEU A 741 -17.96 -9.61 -13.37
CA LEU A 741 -18.77 -9.88 -14.57
C LEU A 741 -20.13 -10.52 -14.26
N LEU A 742 -20.18 -11.42 -13.28
CA LEU A 742 -21.39 -12.15 -12.88
C LEU A 742 -22.22 -11.41 -11.82
N ASP A 743 -21.78 -10.23 -11.39
CA ASP A 743 -22.45 -9.39 -10.40
C ASP A 743 -22.64 -10.09 -9.05
N GLU A 744 -21.59 -10.76 -8.57
CA GLU A 744 -21.57 -11.34 -7.22
C GLU A 744 -21.77 -10.22 -6.19
N ASP A 745 -22.65 -10.47 -5.22
CA ASP A 745 -22.99 -9.50 -4.18
C ASP A 745 -21.96 -9.52 -3.05
N PHE A 746 -21.06 -8.55 -3.06
CA PHE A 746 -20.05 -8.34 -1.99
C PHE A 746 -20.50 -7.35 -0.90
N THR A 747 -21.78 -6.98 -0.87
CA THR A 747 -22.35 -6.05 0.12
C THR A 747 -22.98 -6.75 1.32
N THR A 748 -23.05 -8.07 1.33
CA THR A 748 -23.70 -8.84 2.40
C THR A 748 -22.97 -8.71 3.74
N PHE A 749 -23.72 -8.82 4.83
CA PHE A 749 -23.21 -8.74 6.19
C PHE A 749 -24.04 -9.59 7.17
N GLN A 750 -23.45 -9.93 8.29
CA GLN A 750 -24.11 -10.57 9.41
C GLN A 750 -24.34 -9.55 10.53
N THR A 751 -25.42 -9.74 11.29
CA THR A 751 -25.71 -8.92 12.47
C THR A 751 -25.53 -9.76 13.73
N VAL A 752 -24.82 -9.20 14.70
CA VAL A 752 -24.63 -9.80 16.03
C VAL A 752 -25.30 -8.89 17.05
N PHE A 753 -26.23 -9.46 17.80
CA PHE A 753 -26.89 -8.80 18.93
C PHE A 753 -26.25 -9.29 20.23
N SER A 754 -25.80 -8.37 21.07
CA SER A 754 -25.17 -8.67 22.37
C SER A 754 -25.88 -7.87 23.45
N ASP A 755 -26.78 -8.50 24.20
CA ASP A 755 -27.44 -7.88 25.36
C ASP A 755 -26.42 -7.75 26.50
N LEU A 756 -25.76 -6.59 26.59
CA LEU A 756 -24.65 -6.34 27.51
C LEU A 756 -25.05 -6.18 28.95
N ASN A 757 -26.27 -5.76 29.20
CA ASN A 757 -26.83 -5.51 30.53
C ASN A 757 -27.88 -6.58 30.97
N ASN A 758 -28.20 -7.54 30.10
CA ASN A 758 -29.16 -8.62 30.29
C ASN A 758 -30.55 -8.12 30.62
N ASP A 759 -31.00 -7.00 30.04
CA ASP A 759 -32.35 -6.44 30.23
C ASP A 759 -33.34 -6.86 29.13
N GLY A 760 -32.88 -7.56 28.09
CA GLY A 760 -33.64 -8.03 26.94
C GLY A 760 -34.06 -6.93 25.97
N ILE A 761 -33.54 -5.72 26.13
CA ILE A 761 -33.74 -4.57 25.24
C ILE A 761 -32.43 -4.23 24.54
N TYR A 762 -32.48 -4.10 23.22
CA TYR A 762 -31.27 -3.82 22.44
C TYR A 762 -31.12 -2.33 22.15
N THR A 763 -29.90 -1.84 22.35
CA THR A 763 -29.46 -0.48 22.00
C THR A 763 -28.47 -0.51 20.84
N SER A 764 -28.19 0.64 20.21
CA SER A 764 -27.23 0.75 19.09
C SER A 764 -25.82 0.27 19.43
N ASN A 765 -25.43 0.29 20.71
CA ASN A 765 -24.12 -0.20 21.17
C ASN A 765 -24.08 -1.74 21.30
N GLU A 766 -25.21 -2.39 21.26
CA GLU A 766 -25.42 -3.84 21.41
C GLU A 766 -25.64 -4.53 20.07
N VAL A 767 -25.59 -3.77 18.98
CA VAL A 767 -25.71 -4.25 17.62
C VAL A 767 -24.40 -4.07 16.89
N SER A 768 -23.84 -5.16 16.38
CA SER A 768 -22.62 -5.17 15.56
C SER A 768 -22.92 -5.67 14.16
N TYR A 769 -22.39 -4.99 13.16
CA TYR A 769 -22.51 -5.37 11.75
C TYR A 769 -21.17 -5.92 11.27
N LEU A 770 -21.19 -7.11 10.69
CA LEU A 770 -20.02 -7.85 10.26
C LEU A 770 -20.11 -8.06 8.75
N ASP A 771 -19.37 -7.27 7.96
CA ASP A 771 -19.31 -7.48 6.53
C ASP A 771 -18.76 -8.89 6.21
N ASP A 772 -19.45 -9.61 5.33
CA ASP A 772 -19.06 -10.96 4.91
C ASP A 772 -17.79 -10.94 4.04
N TYR A 773 -17.54 -9.83 3.35
CA TYR A 773 -16.41 -9.66 2.45
C TYR A 773 -15.63 -8.38 2.73
N ASN A 774 -14.32 -8.45 2.54
CA ASN A 774 -13.45 -7.29 2.49
C ASN A 774 -12.95 -7.05 1.05
N ASN A 775 -13.84 -7.13 0.09
CA ASN A 775 -13.57 -6.85 -1.32
C ASN A 775 -13.99 -5.40 -1.66
N LYS A 776 -13.16 -4.70 -2.45
CA LYS A 776 -13.45 -3.31 -2.87
C LYS A 776 -14.47 -3.21 -3.98
N ASP A 777 -14.45 -4.16 -4.90
CA ASP A 777 -15.38 -4.17 -6.02
C ASP A 777 -16.73 -4.69 -5.52
N LYS A 778 -17.46 -3.83 -4.78
CA LYS A 778 -18.71 -4.19 -4.10
C LYS A 778 -19.83 -4.53 -5.07
N SER A 779 -19.77 -4.03 -6.31
CA SER A 779 -20.72 -4.30 -7.37
C SER A 779 -20.01 -4.38 -8.72
N ARG A 780 -20.73 -4.82 -9.77
CA ARG A 780 -20.22 -4.79 -11.13
C ARG A 780 -19.91 -3.36 -11.56
N ASN A 781 -18.75 -3.18 -12.21
CA ASN A 781 -18.35 -1.90 -12.77
C ASN A 781 -17.64 -2.07 -14.10
N LEU A 782 -17.71 -1.02 -14.94
CA LEU A 782 -17.05 -0.95 -16.24
C LEU A 782 -15.97 0.13 -16.19
N TRP A 783 -14.73 -0.26 -16.41
CA TRP A 783 -13.63 0.66 -16.69
C TRP A 783 -13.41 0.81 -18.19
N LEU A 784 -13.28 2.04 -18.68
CA LEU A 784 -12.90 2.37 -20.05
C LEU A 784 -11.71 3.29 -20.05
N SER A 785 -10.74 3.06 -20.92
CA SER A 785 -9.60 3.95 -21.13
C SER A 785 -9.26 4.12 -22.60
N LEU A 786 -8.80 5.34 -22.93
CA LEU A 786 -8.22 5.72 -24.20
C LEU A 786 -6.75 6.03 -23.98
N ASN A 787 -5.87 5.35 -24.69
CA ASN A 787 -4.44 5.59 -24.70
C ASN A 787 -3.99 6.11 -26.07
N VAL A 788 -3.14 7.14 -26.04
CA VAL A 788 -2.52 7.75 -27.22
C VAL A 788 -1.00 7.77 -27.02
N ASN A 789 -0.27 7.12 -27.93
CA ASN A 789 1.20 7.07 -27.96
C ASN A 789 1.73 7.83 -29.18
N PHE A 790 2.85 8.52 -29.08
CA PHE A 790 3.43 9.29 -30.19
C PHE A 790 4.96 9.36 -30.09
#